data_59ca1935c2ebf77de35df1a3e16128de
#
_entry.id   59ca1935c2ebf77de35df1a3e16128de
#
_cell.length_a   1.000
_cell.length_b   1.000
_cell.length_c   1.000
_cell.angle_alpha   90.00
_cell.angle_beta   90.00
_cell.angle_gamma   90.00
#
_symmetry.space_group_name_H-M   'P 1'
#
loop_
_entity.id
_entity.type
_entity.pdbx_description
1 polymer ?
#
loop_
_entity_poly.entity_id
_entity_poly.type
_entity_poly.pdbx_seq_one_letter_code
_entity_poly.pdbx_strand_id
1 'polypeptide(L)'
;DVYKRQNKYREDVLNKKPYIDAERAVLATKAYDRYKEQPNVLKRAYMLKEILENMTIYIEDESMIAGNQASSNKDAPIFPEYTLEFVLKELDLFEKRDGDVFYITEETKEQLRSIAPFWENNNLRARAGALLPEEVSVYMETGFFGMEGKMNSGDAHLAVNYQKLLQYGLKGFEERARQAKAALDLTDPASIDKYHFYDSIFIVVDAVKTYAQRFVELAKQLAETATPERKKELLEIAEICSKVPYEPASTFAEAVQSVWFIQCILQIESNGHSLSYGRFDQYMYPYVKADLESGRETEESIVERLTNLWIKTITINKVRSQAHTFSSAGSPLYQNVTIGGQTRDKKDAVNPLSYLVLKSVAQTHLPQPNLTVRYHAGLDARFMNECIEVMKLGFGMPAFNNDEIIIPSFISKGVLEEDAYDYSAIGCVETAVPGKWGYRCTGMSYMNFPKVLLITMNDGIDPASGKRFAPSFGHFKDMKSFDELQTAWDKTLRHLTRMSVIVENSIDLSLEREVPDILCSALTDDCIGRGKHLKEGGAVYDYISGLQVGIANLSDSLAAIKKLVFEEGRLTPQELWHALETDYEGERGKEIQEMLIHDAPKYGNDDDYADSLVREAYDIYVDEIAKYPNTRYGRGPIGGIRYSGTSSISANVGQGRGTLATPDGRNAGTPLAEGCSPSHNMDQHGPTSVLKSVSKLPTDEIVGGVLLNQKVNPQTLAKEEDKLKLIALLRTFFNRLHGYHIQYNVVSRETLLDAQKHPEKHRDLIVRVAGYSAFFNVLSRATQDDIIGRTEHTL
;
A
#
# COMPACT_ATOMS: atom_id res chain seq x y z
N ASP A 1 -6.75 -35.41 -4.60
CA ASP A 1 -7.76 -34.36 -4.58
C ASP A 1 -7.06 -33.01 -4.34
N VAL A 2 -6.86 -32.25 -5.42
CA VAL A 2 -6.14 -30.97 -5.47
C VAL A 2 -6.72 -29.96 -4.47
N TYR A 3 -8.03 -29.83 -4.42
CA TYR A 3 -8.71 -28.93 -3.52
C TYR A 3 -8.46 -29.26 -2.05
N LYS A 4 -8.45 -30.53 -1.71
CA LYS A 4 -8.23 -31.00 -0.33
C LYS A 4 -6.83 -30.65 0.16
N ARG A 5 -5.82 -30.78 -0.71
CA ARG A 5 -4.44 -30.44 -0.39
C ARG A 5 -4.25 -28.93 -0.18
N GLN A 6 -4.77 -28.13 -1.10
CA GLN A 6 -4.65 -26.67 -0.99
C GLN A 6 -5.43 -26.11 0.20
N ASN A 7 -6.61 -26.65 0.49
CA ASN A 7 -7.36 -26.29 1.70
C ASN A 7 -6.59 -26.66 2.97
N LYS A 8 -5.97 -27.84 3.03
CA LYS A 8 -5.12 -28.22 4.17
C LYS A 8 -3.97 -27.23 4.34
N TYR A 9 -3.24 -26.90 3.28
CA TYR A 9 -2.14 -25.95 3.32
C TYR A 9 -2.61 -24.56 3.80
N ARG A 10 -3.73 -24.08 3.26
CA ARG A 10 -4.35 -22.82 3.69
C ARG A 10 -4.65 -22.83 5.20
N GLU A 11 -5.32 -23.89 5.68
CA GLU A 11 -5.68 -24.01 7.11
C GLU A 11 -4.42 -24.10 8.01
N ASP A 12 -3.41 -24.84 7.60
CA ASP A 12 -2.16 -24.96 8.34
C ASP A 12 -1.48 -23.59 8.50
N VAL A 13 -1.46 -22.79 7.44
CA VAL A 13 -0.92 -21.41 7.47
C VAL A 13 -1.79 -20.49 8.32
N LEU A 14 -3.12 -20.53 8.16
CA LEU A 14 -4.02 -19.62 8.89
C LEU A 14 -4.05 -19.90 10.40
N ASN A 15 -3.97 -21.15 10.79
CA ASN A 15 -3.99 -21.56 12.21
C ASN A 15 -2.68 -21.26 12.94
N LYS A 16 -1.61 -20.95 12.19
CA LYS A 16 -0.34 -20.65 12.80
C LYS A 16 -0.32 -19.25 13.43
N LYS A 17 0.15 -19.17 14.68
CA LYS A 17 0.36 -17.91 15.38
C LYS A 17 1.57 -17.17 14.80
N PRO A 18 1.48 -15.84 14.54
CA PRO A 18 2.62 -15.06 14.09
C PRO A 18 3.57 -14.72 15.25
N TYR A 19 4.80 -15.22 15.17
CA TYR A 19 5.85 -14.89 16.14
C TYR A 19 6.77 -13.81 15.58
N ILE A 20 7.33 -13.01 16.47
CA ILE A 20 8.45 -12.13 16.15
C ILE A 20 9.71 -12.99 16.04
N ASP A 21 10.46 -12.81 14.97
CA ASP A 21 11.66 -13.58 14.64
C ASP A 21 12.89 -12.66 14.64
N ALA A 22 13.86 -12.98 15.52
CA ALA A 22 15.09 -12.23 15.65
C ALA A 22 16.19 -12.70 14.70
N GLU A 23 16.04 -13.85 14.00
CA GLU A 23 17.12 -14.46 13.21
C GLU A 23 17.71 -13.48 12.19
N ARG A 24 16.86 -12.84 11.37
CA ARG A 24 17.28 -11.85 10.40
C ARG A 24 18.05 -10.69 11.05
N ALA A 25 17.56 -10.19 12.18
CA ALA A 25 18.18 -9.07 12.88
C ALA A 25 19.59 -9.42 13.40
N VAL A 26 19.76 -10.60 13.93
CA VAL A 26 21.07 -11.10 14.41
C VAL A 26 22.06 -11.24 13.23
N LEU A 27 21.62 -11.84 12.10
CA LEU A 27 22.45 -11.98 10.92
C LEU A 27 22.81 -10.63 10.29
N ALA A 28 21.85 -9.70 10.21
CA ALA A 28 22.10 -8.34 9.74
C ALA A 28 23.11 -7.60 10.61
N THR A 29 23.01 -7.72 11.93
CA THR A 29 23.94 -7.11 12.87
C THR A 29 25.36 -7.62 12.66
N LYS A 30 25.51 -8.94 12.53
CA LYS A 30 26.81 -9.58 12.26
C LYS A 30 27.45 -9.08 10.95
N ALA A 31 26.65 -8.93 9.89
CA ALA A 31 27.15 -8.41 8.62
C ALA A 31 27.53 -6.93 8.73
N TYR A 32 26.70 -6.10 9.34
CA TYR A 32 26.96 -4.66 9.52
C TYR A 32 28.21 -4.39 10.36
N ASP A 33 28.48 -5.18 11.38
CA ASP A 33 29.72 -5.07 12.17
C ASP A 33 30.95 -5.51 11.37
N ARG A 34 30.85 -6.65 10.66
CA ARG A 34 31.96 -7.17 9.82
C ARG A 34 32.34 -6.22 8.69
N TYR A 35 31.35 -5.58 8.05
CA TYR A 35 31.56 -4.73 6.87
C TYR A 35 31.36 -3.23 7.15
N LYS A 36 31.50 -2.80 8.40
CA LYS A 36 31.24 -1.42 8.83
C LYS A 36 32.03 -0.35 8.07
N GLU A 37 33.22 -0.68 7.60
CA GLU A 37 34.09 0.24 6.84
C GLU A 37 33.77 0.30 5.35
N GLN A 38 32.86 -0.54 4.86
CA GLN A 38 32.48 -0.57 3.44
C GLN A 38 31.45 0.52 3.11
N PRO A 39 31.41 1.03 1.85
CA PRO A 39 30.31 1.84 1.38
C PRO A 39 28.93 1.19 1.65
N ASN A 40 27.90 1.99 1.90
CA ASN A 40 26.59 1.47 2.28
C ASN A 40 25.98 0.49 1.26
N VAL A 41 26.17 0.71 -0.04
CA VAL A 41 25.71 -0.21 -1.09
C VAL A 41 26.31 -1.61 -0.94
N LEU A 42 27.62 -1.69 -0.62
CA LEU A 42 28.29 -2.96 -0.36
C LEU A 42 27.86 -3.58 0.97
N LYS A 43 27.76 -2.76 2.01
CA LYS A 43 27.28 -3.21 3.33
C LYS A 43 25.89 -3.85 3.24
N ARG A 44 24.98 -3.23 2.51
CA ARG A 44 23.64 -3.75 2.25
C ARG A 44 23.67 -5.06 1.45
N ALA A 45 24.52 -5.16 0.44
CA ALA A 45 24.69 -6.38 -0.34
C ALA A 45 25.24 -7.53 0.51
N TYR A 46 26.27 -7.28 1.32
CA TYR A 46 26.82 -8.28 2.24
C TYR A 46 25.83 -8.68 3.36
N MET A 47 24.99 -7.73 3.83
CA MET A 47 23.94 -8.06 4.77
C MET A 47 22.94 -9.06 4.16
N LEU A 48 22.46 -8.80 2.94
CA LEU A 48 21.54 -9.71 2.27
C LEU A 48 22.20 -11.08 2.04
N LYS A 49 23.47 -11.09 1.66
CA LYS A 49 24.25 -12.33 1.48
C LYS A 49 24.34 -13.13 2.79
N GLU A 50 24.73 -12.51 3.89
CA GLU A 50 24.81 -13.16 5.21
C GLU A 50 23.46 -13.78 5.61
N ILE A 51 22.37 -13.08 5.36
CA ILE A 51 21.01 -13.56 5.65
C ILE A 51 20.65 -14.76 4.78
N LEU A 52 20.75 -14.65 3.46
CA LEU A 52 20.35 -15.69 2.52
C LEU A 52 21.20 -16.97 2.61
N GLU A 53 22.45 -16.84 3.01
CA GLU A 53 23.35 -17.98 3.23
C GLU A 53 23.10 -18.73 4.55
N ASN A 54 22.59 -18.03 5.58
CA ASN A 54 22.56 -18.57 6.94
C ASN A 54 21.17 -18.67 7.57
N MET A 55 20.13 -17.99 7.03
CA MET A 55 18.78 -18.06 7.58
C MET A 55 18.22 -19.49 7.54
N THR A 56 17.32 -19.78 8.46
CA THR A 56 16.56 -21.03 8.46
C THR A 56 15.70 -21.12 7.20
N ILE A 57 15.81 -22.25 6.51
CA ILE A 57 14.97 -22.56 5.33
C ILE A 57 14.16 -23.82 5.57
N TYR A 58 12.97 -23.88 4.96
CA TYR A 58 12.08 -25.05 5.02
C TYR A 58 11.21 -25.13 3.76
N ILE A 59 10.66 -26.32 3.52
CA ILE A 59 9.63 -26.56 2.49
C ILE A 59 8.48 -27.24 3.21
N GLU A 60 7.31 -26.61 3.17
CA GLU A 60 6.09 -27.15 3.82
C GLU A 60 5.58 -28.38 3.06
N ASP A 61 4.95 -29.30 3.80
CA ASP A 61 4.51 -30.60 3.25
C ASP A 61 3.59 -30.48 2.03
N GLU A 62 2.74 -29.48 2.01
CA GLU A 62 1.76 -29.26 0.94
C GLU A 62 2.24 -28.21 -0.10
N SER A 63 3.43 -27.65 0.07
CA SER A 63 3.92 -26.60 -0.82
C SER A 63 4.53 -27.16 -2.10
N MET A 64 4.17 -26.54 -3.23
CA MET A 64 4.75 -26.79 -4.55
C MET A 64 5.88 -25.81 -4.88
N ILE A 65 6.13 -24.83 -3.99
CA ILE A 65 7.01 -23.68 -4.23
C ILE A 65 7.95 -23.54 -3.04
N ALA A 66 9.26 -23.43 -3.31
CA ALA A 66 10.29 -23.22 -2.31
C ALA A 66 10.53 -21.73 -2.03
N GLY A 67 10.96 -21.41 -0.83
CA GLY A 67 11.31 -20.05 -0.40
C GLY A 67 10.49 -19.58 0.78
N ASN A 68 11.17 -19.00 1.79
CA ASN A 68 10.56 -18.45 2.99
C ASN A 68 11.26 -17.17 3.44
N GLN A 69 10.52 -16.29 4.12
CA GLN A 69 11.02 -15.00 4.61
C GLN A 69 11.63 -15.09 6.02
N ALA A 70 11.10 -15.94 6.86
CA ALA A 70 11.44 -16.04 8.29
C ALA A 70 11.61 -17.51 8.70
N SER A 71 12.00 -17.76 9.93
CA SER A 71 12.28 -19.11 10.46
C SER A 71 11.08 -20.04 10.42
N SER A 72 9.87 -19.50 10.34
CA SER A 72 8.62 -20.25 10.26
C SER A 72 7.55 -19.43 9.54
N ASN A 73 6.50 -20.11 9.05
CA ASN A 73 5.37 -19.46 8.38
C ASN A 73 4.73 -18.38 9.23
N LYS A 74 4.47 -17.22 8.62
CA LYS A 74 3.89 -16.03 9.26
C LYS A 74 4.73 -15.39 10.36
N ASP A 75 5.90 -15.91 10.68
CA ASP A 75 6.79 -15.23 11.60
C ASP A 75 7.28 -13.92 10.98
N ALA A 76 7.42 -12.90 11.81
CA ALA A 76 7.74 -11.55 11.37
C ALA A 76 9.19 -11.20 11.70
N PRO A 77 10.08 -11.11 10.70
CA PRO A 77 11.48 -10.76 10.93
C PRO A 77 11.62 -9.30 11.33
N ILE A 78 12.66 -9.01 12.13
CA ILE A 78 13.01 -7.66 12.55
C ILE A 78 14.09 -7.09 11.61
N PHE A 79 13.95 -5.78 11.33
CA PHE A 79 14.81 -5.00 10.46
C PHE A 79 15.52 -3.89 11.26
N PRO A 80 16.57 -4.20 12.03
CA PRO A 80 17.17 -3.25 12.97
C PRO A 80 17.85 -2.06 12.29
N GLU A 81 18.25 -2.21 11.03
CA GLU A 81 18.80 -1.14 10.21
C GLU A 81 17.79 -0.02 9.90
N TYR A 82 16.49 -0.30 10.03
CA TYR A 82 15.44 0.71 9.96
C TYR A 82 15.17 1.30 11.35
N THR A 83 14.84 0.46 12.32
CA THR A 83 14.66 0.84 13.73
C THR A 83 14.54 -0.37 14.65
N LEU A 84 15.01 -0.25 15.89
CA LEU A 84 14.69 -1.16 17.01
C LEU A 84 13.93 -0.46 18.12
N GLU A 85 13.81 0.86 18.09
CA GLU A 85 13.29 1.65 19.21
C GLU A 85 11.89 1.21 19.64
N PHE A 86 10.93 1.16 18.71
CA PHE A 86 9.56 0.75 19.04
C PHE A 86 9.49 -0.72 19.43
N VAL A 87 10.29 -1.59 18.79
CA VAL A 87 10.31 -3.02 19.09
C VAL A 87 10.70 -3.25 20.54
N LEU A 88 11.77 -2.61 21.01
CA LEU A 88 12.23 -2.71 22.39
C LEU A 88 11.23 -2.16 23.40
N LYS A 89 10.55 -1.06 23.05
CA LYS A 89 9.49 -0.47 23.89
C LYS A 89 8.25 -1.35 24.02
N GLU A 90 7.96 -2.13 22.98
CA GLU A 90 6.72 -2.91 22.89
C GLU A 90 6.91 -4.42 23.13
N LEU A 91 8.12 -4.89 23.53
CA LEU A 91 8.41 -6.32 23.74
C LEU A 91 7.38 -7.05 24.61
N ASP A 92 6.86 -6.40 25.65
CA ASP A 92 5.88 -6.97 26.56
C ASP A 92 4.43 -6.58 26.25
N LEU A 93 4.22 -5.86 25.14
CA LEU A 93 2.92 -5.36 24.69
C LEU A 93 2.38 -6.08 23.45
N PHE A 94 3.23 -6.71 22.63
CA PHE A 94 2.84 -7.33 21.38
C PHE A 94 1.67 -8.31 21.50
N GLU A 95 1.65 -9.12 22.55
CA GLU A 95 0.59 -10.10 22.81
C GLU A 95 -0.69 -9.47 23.40
N LYS A 96 -0.63 -8.21 23.85
CA LYS A 96 -1.74 -7.48 24.48
C LYS A 96 -2.40 -6.44 23.57
N ARG A 97 -2.00 -6.38 22.29
CA ARG A 97 -2.52 -5.41 21.34
C ARG A 97 -4.01 -5.64 21.07
N ASP A 98 -4.73 -4.55 20.86
CA ASP A 98 -6.07 -4.56 20.27
C ASP A 98 -5.92 -4.58 18.73
N GLY A 99 -5.93 -5.78 18.15
CA GLY A 99 -5.61 -6.03 16.74
C GLY A 99 -4.11 -6.20 16.47
N ASP A 100 -3.76 -6.82 15.36
CA ASP A 100 -2.37 -7.06 14.91
C ASP A 100 -1.47 -7.64 16.01
N VAL A 101 -1.95 -8.70 16.65
CA VAL A 101 -1.25 -9.38 17.76
C VAL A 101 -0.08 -10.19 17.22
N PHE A 102 1.09 -10.04 17.85
CA PHE A 102 2.26 -10.89 17.65
C PHE A 102 2.64 -11.59 18.95
N TYR A 103 3.17 -12.79 18.81
CA TYR A 103 3.73 -13.56 19.93
C TYR A 103 5.25 -13.41 19.93
N ILE A 104 5.87 -13.51 21.11
CA ILE A 104 7.31 -13.38 21.26
C ILE A 104 7.82 -14.26 22.40
N THR A 105 8.92 -15.00 22.17
CA THR A 105 9.57 -15.81 23.18
C THR A 105 10.55 -14.98 24.02
N GLU A 106 10.86 -15.42 25.24
CA GLU A 106 11.89 -14.75 26.07
C GLU A 106 13.27 -14.80 25.40
N GLU A 107 13.60 -15.91 24.73
CA GLU A 107 14.83 -16.03 23.93
C GLU A 107 14.94 -14.95 22.85
N THR A 108 13.85 -14.74 22.10
CA THR A 108 13.78 -13.69 21.08
C THR A 108 13.97 -12.30 21.70
N LYS A 109 13.35 -12.03 22.86
CA LYS A 109 13.52 -10.75 23.57
C LYS A 109 14.99 -10.53 23.98
N GLU A 110 15.66 -11.57 24.50
CA GLU A 110 17.07 -11.50 24.88
C GLU A 110 17.97 -11.26 23.67
N GLN A 111 17.73 -11.94 22.55
CA GLN A 111 18.46 -11.73 21.29
C GLN A 111 18.33 -10.28 20.82
N LEU A 112 17.11 -9.73 20.80
CA LEU A 112 16.87 -8.34 20.38
C LEU A 112 17.52 -7.32 21.33
N ARG A 113 17.48 -7.55 22.65
CA ARG A 113 18.17 -6.71 23.62
C ARG A 113 19.69 -6.75 23.45
N SER A 114 20.24 -7.92 23.12
CA SER A 114 21.69 -8.08 22.94
C SER A 114 22.28 -7.29 21.77
N ILE A 115 21.52 -7.12 20.68
CA ILE A 115 21.95 -6.35 19.50
C ILE A 115 21.61 -4.86 19.59
N ALA A 116 20.75 -4.46 20.53
CA ALA A 116 20.26 -3.08 20.64
C ALA A 116 21.35 -2.01 20.73
N PRO A 117 22.44 -2.18 21.51
CA PRO A 117 23.50 -1.16 21.61
C PRO A 117 24.18 -0.86 20.26
N PHE A 118 24.29 -1.83 19.36
CA PHE A 118 24.85 -1.64 18.03
C PHE A 118 24.00 -0.69 17.17
N TRP A 119 22.67 -0.75 17.34
CA TRP A 119 21.70 -0.05 16.50
C TRP A 119 21.19 1.26 17.06
N GLU A 120 21.51 1.65 18.27
CA GLU A 120 20.95 2.81 18.97
C GLU A 120 20.98 4.10 18.12
N ASN A 121 22.14 4.41 17.49
CA ASN A 121 22.30 5.57 16.62
C ASN A 121 22.69 5.19 15.18
N ASN A 122 22.61 3.93 14.83
CA ASN A 122 23.08 3.37 13.56
C ASN A 122 21.95 2.80 12.71
N ASN A 123 20.82 3.49 12.67
CA ASN A 123 19.63 3.07 11.95
C ASN A 123 18.98 4.24 11.21
N LEU A 124 18.10 3.91 10.25
CA LEU A 124 17.39 4.89 9.42
C LEU A 124 16.65 5.94 10.25
N ARG A 125 15.88 5.50 11.26
CA ARG A 125 15.07 6.42 12.09
C ARG A 125 15.93 7.47 12.78
N ALA A 126 17.02 7.05 13.41
CA ALA A 126 17.93 7.97 14.10
C ALA A 126 18.59 8.95 13.10
N ARG A 127 19.02 8.46 11.94
CA ARG A 127 19.63 9.29 10.89
C ARG A 127 18.64 10.26 10.28
N ALA A 128 17.42 9.83 9.99
CA ALA A 128 16.35 10.69 9.48
C ALA A 128 15.99 11.77 10.50
N GLY A 129 15.87 11.41 11.78
CA GLY A 129 15.63 12.37 12.86
C GLY A 129 16.71 13.45 12.96
N ALA A 130 17.98 13.05 12.80
CA ALA A 130 19.11 14.00 12.83
C ALA A 130 19.17 14.95 11.61
N LEU A 131 18.53 14.62 10.50
CA LEU A 131 18.45 15.47 9.30
C LEU A 131 17.28 16.43 9.30
N LEU A 132 16.32 16.28 10.21
CA LEU A 132 15.13 17.14 10.25
C LEU A 132 15.52 18.57 10.68
N PRO A 133 15.18 19.61 9.89
CA PRO A 133 15.33 21.01 10.31
C PRO A 133 14.47 21.32 11.53
N GLU A 134 14.94 22.24 12.39
CA GLU A 134 14.21 22.68 13.59
C GLU A 134 12.80 23.22 13.25
N GLU A 135 12.68 23.88 12.09
CA GLU A 135 11.44 24.45 11.54
C GLU A 135 10.27 23.44 11.49
N VAL A 136 10.56 22.14 11.36
CA VAL A 136 9.56 21.09 11.25
C VAL A 136 9.44 20.20 12.49
N SER A 137 10.17 20.50 13.57
CA SER A 137 10.18 19.69 14.80
C SER A 137 8.79 19.56 15.43
N VAL A 138 8.00 20.63 15.46
CA VAL A 138 6.65 20.65 16.03
C VAL A 138 5.72 19.59 15.39
N TYR A 139 5.85 19.36 14.10
CA TYR A 139 5.02 18.38 13.38
C TYR A 139 5.44 16.94 13.71
N MET A 140 6.74 16.72 13.93
CA MET A 140 7.27 15.42 14.35
C MET A 140 6.88 15.07 15.78
N GLU A 141 7.03 16.04 16.70
CA GLU A 141 6.65 15.88 18.11
C GLU A 141 5.16 15.55 18.31
N THR A 142 4.32 16.15 17.49
CA THR A 142 2.86 15.95 17.55
C THR A 142 2.37 14.80 16.66
N GLY A 143 3.21 14.22 15.82
CA GLY A 143 2.84 13.20 14.83
C GLY A 143 1.87 13.71 13.76
N PHE A 144 1.82 15.01 13.51
CA PHE A 144 0.82 15.63 12.64
C PHE A 144 0.79 15.07 11.22
N PHE A 145 1.95 14.86 10.61
CA PHE A 145 2.04 14.30 9.25
C PHE A 145 2.04 12.77 9.16
N GLY A 146 1.97 12.05 10.27
CA GLY A 146 1.97 10.59 10.29
C GLY A 146 3.24 9.95 9.70
N MET A 147 4.40 10.58 9.83
CA MET A 147 5.65 10.14 9.21
C MET A 147 6.39 9.01 9.93
N GLU A 148 5.92 8.64 11.11
CA GLU A 148 6.54 7.61 11.96
C GLU A 148 6.74 6.28 11.22
N GLY A 149 5.71 5.82 10.50
CA GLY A 149 5.79 4.58 9.73
C GLY A 149 6.90 4.60 8.67
N LYS A 150 7.11 5.73 8.00
CA LYS A 150 8.12 5.90 6.96
C LYS A 150 9.54 5.85 7.50
N MET A 151 9.76 6.49 8.65
CA MET A 151 11.05 6.44 9.35
C MET A 151 11.37 5.05 9.90
N ASN A 152 10.34 4.25 10.19
CA ASN A 152 10.50 2.90 10.73
C ASN A 152 10.58 1.81 9.67
N SER A 153 9.98 2.01 8.48
CA SER A 153 9.88 0.96 7.47
C SER A 153 10.35 1.36 6.07
N GLY A 154 10.36 2.63 5.75
CA GLY A 154 10.76 3.12 4.44
C GLY A 154 9.72 3.00 3.31
N ASP A 155 8.56 2.43 3.55
CA ASP A 155 7.39 2.24 2.66
C ASP A 155 7.55 1.25 1.48
N ALA A 156 8.48 1.36 0.59
CA ALA A 156 8.61 0.66 -0.69
C ALA A 156 7.60 1.14 -1.77
N HIS A 157 6.45 0.51 -1.98
CA HIS A 157 5.45 0.87 -3.02
C HIS A 157 5.99 0.82 -4.45
N LEU A 158 6.34 -0.36 -4.93
CA LEU A 158 6.85 -0.59 -6.27
C LEU A 158 6.56 -2.01 -6.76
N ALA A 159 6.81 -2.25 -8.04
CA ALA A 159 6.91 -3.57 -8.64
C ALA A 159 8.18 -3.63 -9.50
N VAL A 160 8.98 -4.66 -9.34
CA VAL A 160 10.18 -4.89 -10.16
C VAL A 160 9.83 -5.41 -11.55
N ASN A 161 10.79 -5.46 -12.46
CA ASN A 161 10.58 -5.94 -13.83
C ASN A 161 10.58 -7.48 -13.89
N TYR A 162 9.49 -8.10 -13.46
CA TYR A 162 9.31 -9.55 -13.53
C TYR A 162 9.35 -10.09 -14.97
N GLN A 163 8.88 -9.33 -15.94
CA GLN A 163 8.95 -9.75 -17.34
C GLN A 163 10.39 -10.00 -17.79
N LYS A 164 11.28 -9.04 -17.52
CA LYS A 164 12.70 -9.18 -17.86
C LYS A 164 13.39 -10.25 -17.03
N LEU A 165 13.02 -10.39 -15.75
CA LEU A 165 13.52 -11.46 -14.90
C LEU A 165 13.24 -12.83 -15.52
N LEU A 166 12.02 -13.09 -15.96
CA LEU A 166 11.65 -14.37 -16.57
C LEU A 166 12.33 -14.61 -17.91
N GLN A 167 12.51 -13.55 -18.71
CA GLN A 167 13.15 -13.64 -20.03
C GLN A 167 14.65 -13.85 -20.00
N TYR A 168 15.34 -13.23 -19.04
CA TYR A 168 16.81 -13.19 -19.00
C TYR A 168 17.44 -13.87 -17.80
N GLY A 169 16.65 -14.15 -16.75
CA GLY A 169 17.17 -14.57 -15.46
C GLY A 169 18.03 -13.49 -14.80
N LEU A 170 18.45 -13.70 -13.56
CA LEU A 170 19.43 -12.82 -12.91
C LEU A 170 20.77 -12.79 -13.67
N LYS A 171 21.08 -13.86 -14.39
CA LYS A 171 22.25 -13.95 -15.28
C LYS A 171 22.32 -12.80 -16.29
N GLY A 172 21.19 -12.45 -16.92
CA GLY A 172 21.15 -11.35 -17.87
C GLY A 172 21.36 -9.98 -17.21
N PHE A 173 20.92 -9.79 -15.97
CA PHE A 173 21.17 -8.56 -15.21
C PHE A 173 22.63 -8.48 -14.74
N GLU A 174 23.19 -9.60 -14.25
CA GLU A 174 24.59 -9.71 -13.88
C GLU A 174 25.52 -9.38 -15.05
N GLU A 175 25.24 -9.93 -16.24
CA GLU A 175 26.04 -9.67 -17.44
C GLU A 175 25.99 -8.19 -17.87
N ARG A 176 24.81 -7.56 -17.82
CA ARG A 176 24.68 -6.11 -18.10
C ARG A 176 25.45 -5.27 -17.08
N ALA A 177 25.42 -5.62 -15.80
CA ALA A 177 26.21 -4.95 -14.78
C ALA A 177 27.72 -5.14 -15.00
N ARG A 178 28.15 -6.32 -15.44
CA ARG A 178 29.53 -6.62 -15.77
C ARG A 178 30.05 -5.77 -16.94
N GLN A 179 29.27 -5.68 -18.00
CA GLN A 179 29.56 -4.84 -19.16
C GLN A 179 29.61 -3.35 -18.79
N ALA A 180 28.65 -2.88 -18.02
CA ALA A 180 28.62 -1.49 -17.55
C ALA A 180 29.82 -1.16 -16.66
N LYS A 181 30.21 -2.07 -15.75
CA LYS A 181 31.39 -1.90 -14.91
C LYS A 181 32.68 -1.86 -15.72
N ALA A 182 32.83 -2.74 -16.71
CA ALA A 182 34.02 -2.79 -17.59
C ALA A 182 34.18 -1.51 -18.44
N ALA A 183 33.10 -0.79 -18.71
CA ALA A 183 33.09 0.46 -19.47
C ALA A 183 33.39 1.72 -18.63
N LEU A 184 33.58 1.60 -17.30
CA LEU A 184 33.86 2.75 -16.43
C LEU A 184 35.27 3.32 -16.66
N ASP A 185 35.31 4.64 -16.75
CA ASP A 185 36.57 5.38 -16.57
C ASP A 185 36.70 5.77 -15.09
N LEU A 186 37.57 5.08 -14.37
CA LEU A 186 37.79 5.32 -12.94
C LEU A 186 38.56 6.61 -12.64
N THR A 187 38.99 7.35 -13.67
CA THR A 187 39.54 8.71 -13.49
C THR A 187 38.41 9.75 -13.34
N ASP A 188 37.15 9.40 -13.73
CA ASP A 188 35.98 10.18 -13.41
C ASP A 188 35.52 9.89 -11.97
N PRO A 189 35.49 10.88 -11.07
CA PRO A 189 35.06 10.69 -9.68
C PRO A 189 33.67 10.05 -9.54
N ALA A 190 32.73 10.35 -10.46
CA ALA A 190 31.40 9.76 -10.45
C ALA A 190 31.39 8.25 -10.75
N SER A 191 32.45 7.71 -11.35
CA SER A 191 32.58 6.29 -11.62
C SER A 191 32.89 5.45 -10.39
N ILE A 192 33.39 6.03 -9.31
CA ILE A 192 33.72 5.30 -8.07
C ILE A 192 32.47 4.73 -7.41
N ASP A 193 31.41 5.53 -7.25
CA ASP A 193 30.15 5.06 -6.68
C ASP A 193 29.49 4.01 -7.58
N LYS A 194 29.53 4.20 -8.90
CA LYS A 194 29.03 3.22 -9.88
C LYS A 194 29.76 1.88 -9.77
N TYR A 195 31.08 1.93 -9.61
CA TYR A 195 31.91 0.74 -9.44
C TYR A 195 31.46 -0.10 -8.25
N HIS A 196 31.22 0.53 -7.10
CA HIS A 196 30.74 -0.14 -5.90
C HIS A 196 29.29 -0.62 -6.05
N PHE A 197 28.44 0.13 -6.73
CA PHE A 197 27.07 -0.30 -7.03
C PHE A 197 27.04 -1.58 -7.88
N TYR A 198 27.86 -1.68 -8.92
CA TYR A 198 27.95 -2.91 -9.72
C TYR A 198 28.50 -4.09 -8.91
N ASP A 199 29.50 -3.88 -8.07
CA ASP A 199 30.00 -4.94 -7.18
C ASP A 199 28.92 -5.42 -6.22
N SER A 200 28.08 -4.51 -5.71
CA SER A 200 26.96 -4.88 -4.85
C SER A 200 25.97 -5.79 -5.57
N ILE A 201 25.71 -5.57 -6.86
CA ILE A 201 24.85 -6.44 -7.67
C ILE A 201 25.42 -7.85 -7.78
N PHE A 202 26.72 -8.01 -8.03
CA PHE A 202 27.35 -9.34 -8.11
C PHE A 202 27.25 -10.10 -6.79
N ILE A 203 27.44 -9.41 -5.66
CA ILE A 203 27.31 -9.99 -4.31
C ILE A 203 25.88 -10.50 -4.09
N VAL A 204 24.89 -9.70 -4.45
CA VAL A 204 23.48 -10.05 -4.25
C VAL A 204 23.04 -11.18 -5.19
N VAL A 205 23.47 -11.18 -6.46
CA VAL A 205 23.16 -12.28 -7.40
C VAL A 205 23.75 -13.59 -6.89
N ASP A 206 24.99 -13.58 -6.41
CA ASP A 206 25.63 -14.76 -5.82
C ASP A 206 24.87 -15.26 -4.58
N ALA A 207 24.42 -14.34 -3.73
CA ALA A 207 23.59 -14.67 -2.56
C ALA A 207 22.28 -15.35 -2.94
N VAL A 208 21.59 -14.85 -3.97
CA VAL A 208 20.33 -15.46 -4.46
C VAL A 208 20.57 -16.85 -5.05
N LYS A 209 21.66 -17.03 -5.78
CA LYS A 209 22.07 -18.37 -6.28
C LYS A 209 22.30 -19.35 -5.13
N THR A 210 23.02 -18.93 -4.11
CA THR A 210 23.28 -19.75 -2.92
C THR A 210 21.96 -20.11 -2.19
N TYR A 211 21.08 -19.14 -2.02
CA TYR A 211 19.76 -19.37 -1.43
C TYR A 211 18.95 -20.43 -2.22
N ALA A 212 18.86 -20.29 -3.53
CA ALA A 212 18.19 -21.27 -4.38
C ALA A 212 18.84 -22.66 -4.29
N GLN A 213 20.18 -22.73 -4.30
CA GLN A 213 20.91 -23.99 -4.19
C GLN A 213 20.67 -24.69 -2.85
N ARG A 214 20.54 -23.93 -1.76
CA ARG A 214 20.17 -24.49 -0.44
C ARG A 214 18.81 -25.21 -0.49
N PHE A 215 17.83 -24.69 -1.24
CA PHE A 215 16.56 -25.36 -1.46
C PHE A 215 16.66 -26.61 -2.34
N VAL A 216 17.58 -26.63 -3.31
CA VAL A 216 17.87 -27.86 -4.08
C VAL A 216 18.32 -28.98 -3.16
N GLU A 217 19.24 -28.68 -2.26
CA GLU A 217 19.78 -29.67 -1.31
C GLU A 217 18.73 -30.12 -0.32
N LEU A 218 17.96 -29.18 0.25
CA LEU A 218 16.88 -29.47 1.18
C LEU A 218 15.79 -30.33 0.53
N ALA A 219 15.37 -30.00 -0.69
CA ALA A 219 14.33 -30.77 -1.41
C ALA A 219 14.79 -32.22 -1.68
N LYS A 220 16.04 -32.42 -2.09
CA LYS A 220 16.62 -33.75 -2.28
C LYS A 220 16.69 -34.55 -0.98
N GLN A 221 17.10 -33.91 0.12
CA GLN A 221 17.13 -34.52 1.44
C GLN A 221 15.74 -34.96 1.91
N LEU A 222 14.74 -34.09 1.78
CA LEU A 222 13.36 -34.41 2.14
C LEU A 222 12.79 -35.52 1.26
N ALA A 223 13.18 -35.63 0.00
CA ALA A 223 12.76 -36.65 -0.93
C ALA A 223 13.20 -38.07 -0.53
N GLU A 224 14.26 -38.22 0.29
CA GLU A 224 14.76 -39.53 0.73
C GLU A 224 13.74 -40.27 1.61
N THR A 225 12.96 -39.56 2.41
CA THR A 225 12.00 -40.13 3.36
C THR A 225 10.53 -39.86 3.01
N ALA A 226 10.26 -39.18 1.89
CA ALA A 226 8.92 -38.82 1.46
C ALA A 226 8.16 -39.99 0.82
N THR A 227 6.82 -39.89 0.77
CA THR A 227 5.99 -40.79 -0.04
C THR A 227 6.37 -40.70 -1.51
N PRO A 228 6.08 -41.76 -2.34
CA PRO A 228 6.46 -41.71 -3.76
C PRO A 228 5.95 -40.48 -4.52
N GLU A 229 4.73 -40.04 -4.23
CA GLU A 229 4.11 -38.86 -4.84
C GLU A 229 4.83 -37.58 -4.41
N ARG A 230 5.06 -37.42 -3.12
CA ARG A 230 5.74 -36.24 -2.56
C ARG A 230 7.21 -36.20 -2.97
N LYS A 231 7.86 -37.36 -3.05
CA LYS A 231 9.24 -37.48 -3.56
C LYS A 231 9.36 -36.93 -4.98
N LYS A 232 8.42 -37.26 -5.86
CA LYS A 232 8.39 -36.73 -7.23
C LYS A 232 8.31 -35.21 -7.25
N GLU A 233 7.41 -34.64 -6.45
CA GLU A 233 7.26 -33.19 -6.32
C GLU A 233 8.52 -32.50 -5.77
N LEU A 234 9.11 -33.06 -4.72
CA LEU A 234 10.34 -32.50 -4.13
C LEU A 234 11.53 -32.55 -5.11
N LEU A 235 11.64 -33.61 -5.93
CA LEU A 235 12.66 -33.67 -6.97
C LEU A 235 12.39 -32.66 -8.10
N GLU A 236 11.11 -32.41 -8.45
CA GLU A 236 10.73 -31.33 -9.38
C GLU A 236 11.09 -29.97 -8.81
N ILE A 237 10.80 -29.68 -7.53
CA ILE A 237 11.23 -28.46 -6.84
C ILE A 237 12.76 -28.32 -6.92
N ALA A 238 13.51 -29.38 -6.65
CA ALA A 238 14.96 -29.35 -6.72
C ALA A 238 15.47 -29.00 -8.14
N GLU A 239 14.87 -29.59 -9.17
CA GLU A 239 15.21 -29.30 -10.57
C GLU A 239 14.94 -27.84 -10.92
N ILE A 240 13.74 -27.34 -10.60
CA ILE A 240 13.34 -25.95 -10.84
C ILE A 240 14.26 -24.98 -10.12
N CYS A 241 14.53 -25.20 -8.83
CA CYS A 241 15.41 -24.32 -8.03
C CYS A 241 16.86 -24.35 -8.47
N SER A 242 17.33 -25.43 -9.13
CA SER A 242 18.67 -25.50 -9.70
C SER A 242 18.87 -24.54 -10.89
N LYS A 243 17.78 -24.09 -11.50
CA LYS A 243 17.76 -23.24 -12.68
C LYS A 243 17.36 -21.80 -12.38
N VAL A 244 16.23 -21.60 -11.74
CA VAL A 244 15.66 -20.26 -11.52
C VAL A 244 15.90 -19.78 -10.09
N PRO A 245 16.05 -18.45 -9.85
CA PRO A 245 15.86 -17.33 -10.76
C PRO A 245 17.11 -16.92 -11.55
N TYR A 246 18.21 -17.66 -11.47
CA TYR A 246 19.46 -17.29 -12.13
C TYR A 246 19.37 -17.42 -13.66
N GLU A 247 18.95 -18.57 -14.16
CA GLU A 247 18.67 -18.78 -15.58
C GLU A 247 17.24 -18.32 -15.95
N PRO A 248 16.99 -18.02 -17.24
CA PRO A 248 15.63 -17.72 -17.71
C PRO A 248 14.64 -18.86 -17.43
N ALA A 249 13.39 -18.53 -17.16
CA ALA A 249 12.33 -19.50 -17.07
C ALA A 249 11.90 -20.03 -18.45
N SER A 250 11.54 -21.31 -18.52
CA SER A 250 11.05 -21.96 -19.75
C SER A 250 9.65 -22.54 -19.58
N THR A 251 9.21 -22.78 -18.36
CA THR A 251 7.91 -23.37 -18.02
C THR A 251 7.15 -22.48 -17.05
N PHE A 252 5.84 -22.71 -16.93
CA PHE A 252 5.03 -21.98 -15.96
C PHE A 252 5.49 -22.25 -14.51
N ALA A 253 5.83 -23.50 -14.20
CA ALA A 253 6.34 -23.86 -12.88
C ALA A 253 7.66 -23.10 -12.54
N GLU A 254 8.60 -23.03 -13.48
CA GLU A 254 9.83 -22.24 -13.33
C GLU A 254 9.54 -20.75 -13.19
N ALA A 255 8.60 -20.21 -13.97
CA ALA A 255 8.21 -18.81 -13.90
C ALA A 255 7.61 -18.45 -12.53
N VAL A 256 6.71 -19.26 -11.99
CA VAL A 256 6.13 -19.07 -10.66
C VAL A 256 7.20 -19.12 -9.58
N GLN A 257 8.09 -20.12 -9.63
CA GLN A 257 9.18 -20.25 -8.65
C GLN A 257 10.15 -19.06 -8.71
N SER A 258 10.49 -18.60 -9.91
CA SER A 258 11.35 -17.42 -10.11
C SER A 258 10.73 -16.16 -9.53
N VAL A 259 9.46 -15.90 -9.84
CA VAL A 259 8.72 -14.75 -9.31
C VAL A 259 8.62 -14.82 -7.79
N TRP A 260 8.30 -15.99 -7.23
CA TRP A 260 8.20 -16.14 -5.79
C TRP A 260 9.54 -15.94 -5.07
N PHE A 261 10.64 -16.52 -5.57
CA PHE A 261 11.95 -16.30 -4.96
C PHE A 261 12.29 -14.81 -4.88
N ILE A 262 12.09 -14.09 -5.97
CA ILE A 262 12.37 -12.64 -5.99
C ILE A 262 11.41 -11.89 -5.08
N GLN A 263 10.12 -12.13 -5.15
CA GLN A 263 9.13 -11.49 -4.26
C GLN A 263 9.48 -11.71 -2.79
N CYS A 264 9.83 -12.92 -2.41
CA CYS A 264 10.23 -13.29 -1.06
C CYS A 264 11.52 -12.58 -0.63
N ILE A 265 12.55 -12.59 -1.48
CA ILE A 265 13.85 -11.99 -1.18
C ILE A 265 13.76 -10.46 -1.09
N LEU A 266 12.95 -9.81 -1.93
CA LEU A 266 12.67 -8.38 -1.80
C LEU A 266 12.05 -8.04 -0.44
N GLN A 267 11.23 -8.93 0.10
CA GLN A 267 10.63 -8.79 1.44
C GLN A 267 11.64 -9.05 2.58
N ILE A 268 12.76 -9.73 2.28
CA ILE A 268 13.89 -9.90 3.20
C ILE A 268 14.86 -8.72 3.11
N GLU A 269 15.07 -8.17 1.91
CA GLU A 269 15.97 -7.05 1.66
C GLU A 269 15.48 -5.76 2.30
N SER A 270 14.18 -5.47 2.19
CA SER A 270 13.55 -4.21 2.60
C SER A 270 12.45 -4.42 3.64
N ASN A 271 12.37 -3.52 4.63
CA ASN A 271 11.26 -3.48 5.59
C ASN A 271 9.99 -2.80 5.01
N GLY A 272 10.04 -2.29 3.80
CA GLY A 272 8.89 -1.68 3.16
C GLY A 272 7.76 -2.67 2.87
N HIS A 273 6.58 -2.15 2.59
CA HIS A 273 5.42 -2.91 2.16
C HIS A 273 5.02 -2.52 0.73
N SER A 274 3.93 -3.09 0.20
CA SER A 274 3.42 -2.79 -1.16
C SER A 274 4.38 -3.16 -2.30
N LEU A 275 5.24 -4.16 -2.05
CA LEU A 275 6.02 -4.82 -3.09
C LEU A 275 5.04 -5.69 -3.90
N SER A 276 4.68 -5.23 -5.08
CA SER A 276 3.57 -5.75 -5.87
C SER A 276 4.05 -6.62 -7.02
N TYR A 277 3.17 -7.51 -7.51
CA TYR A 277 3.46 -8.41 -8.62
C TYR A 277 3.34 -7.74 -10.00
N GLY A 278 2.71 -6.57 -10.08
CA GLY A 278 2.48 -5.88 -11.35
C GLY A 278 1.42 -6.56 -12.21
N ARG A 279 1.57 -6.46 -13.53
CA ARG A 279 0.64 -7.03 -14.52
C ARG A 279 0.85 -8.53 -14.71
N PHE A 280 0.49 -9.28 -13.70
CA PHE A 280 0.80 -10.72 -13.58
C PHE A 280 0.29 -11.54 -14.75
N ASP A 281 -0.94 -11.32 -15.21
CA ASP A 281 -1.53 -12.05 -16.33
C ASP A 281 -0.85 -11.76 -17.69
N GLN A 282 -0.10 -10.67 -17.81
CA GLN A 282 0.59 -10.32 -19.03
C GLN A 282 1.96 -11.01 -19.12
N TYR A 283 2.82 -10.90 -18.10
CA TYR A 283 4.17 -11.48 -18.19
C TYR A 283 4.21 -12.98 -17.95
N MET A 284 3.18 -13.55 -17.27
CA MET A 284 3.09 -14.99 -17.03
C MET A 284 2.40 -15.74 -18.17
N TYR A 285 1.51 -15.10 -18.94
CA TYR A 285 0.70 -15.78 -19.94
C TYR A 285 1.51 -16.52 -21.01
N PRO A 286 2.64 -16.04 -21.53
CA PRO A 286 3.43 -16.79 -22.51
C PRO A 286 3.83 -18.19 -22.04
N TYR A 287 4.16 -18.35 -20.74
CA TYR A 287 4.54 -19.63 -20.14
C TYR A 287 3.32 -20.53 -19.95
N VAL A 288 2.21 -19.97 -19.48
CA VAL A 288 0.93 -20.70 -19.35
C VAL A 288 0.47 -21.21 -20.70
N LYS A 289 0.48 -20.35 -21.73
CA LYS A 289 0.06 -20.72 -23.07
C LYS A 289 0.89 -21.87 -23.63
N ALA A 290 2.21 -21.78 -23.54
CA ALA A 290 3.11 -22.83 -24.01
C ALA A 290 2.92 -24.16 -23.29
N ASP A 291 2.69 -24.14 -22.00
CA ASP A 291 2.51 -25.34 -21.19
C ASP A 291 1.13 -25.99 -21.43
N LEU A 292 0.08 -25.20 -21.63
CA LEU A 292 -1.23 -25.71 -22.05
C LEU A 292 -1.19 -26.34 -23.45
N GLU A 293 -0.57 -25.65 -24.42
CA GLU A 293 -0.46 -26.13 -25.82
C GLU A 293 0.38 -27.41 -25.92
N SER A 294 1.41 -27.55 -25.10
CA SER A 294 2.24 -28.77 -25.03
C SER A 294 1.63 -29.91 -24.19
N GLY A 295 0.55 -29.66 -23.46
CA GLY A 295 -0.06 -30.63 -22.53
C GLY A 295 0.77 -30.89 -21.27
N ARG A 296 1.75 -30.02 -20.95
CA ARG A 296 2.54 -30.11 -19.72
C ARG A 296 1.70 -29.75 -18.51
N GLU A 297 0.84 -28.73 -18.64
CA GLU A 297 -0.10 -28.29 -17.62
C GLU A 297 -1.54 -28.36 -18.12
N THR A 298 -2.49 -28.39 -17.19
CA THR A 298 -3.92 -28.21 -17.42
C THR A 298 -4.38 -26.93 -16.72
N GLU A 299 -5.59 -26.45 -17.01
CA GLU A 299 -6.15 -25.29 -16.29
C GLU A 299 -6.22 -25.55 -14.77
N GLU A 300 -6.57 -26.78 -14.38
CA GLU A 300 -6.64 -27.19 -12.98
C GLU A 300 -5.27 -27.14 -12.30
N SER A 301 -4.22 -27.66 -12.96
CA SER A 301 -2.86 -27.65 -12.39
C SER A 301 -2.29 -26.23 -12.31
N ILE A 302 -2.63 -25.36 -13.26
CA ILE A 302 -2.27 -23.93 -13.22
C ILE A 302 -2.95 -23.26 -12.04
N VAL A 303 -4.26 -23.47 -11.85
CA VAL A 303 -5.01 -22.90 -10.72
C VAL A 303 -4.45 -23.42 -9.39
N GLU A 304 -4.08 -24.69 -9.31
CA GLU A 304 -3.45 -25.25 -8.11
C GLU A 304 -2.13 -24.54 -7.78
N ARG A 305 -1.25 -24.36 -8.76
CA ARG A 305 0.03 -23.70 -8.56
C ARG A 305 -0.15 -22.21 -8.21
N LEU A 306 -1.12 -21.52 -8.80
CA LEU A 306 -1.49 -20.16 -8.43
C LEU A 306 -2.02 -20.09 -6.99
N THR A 307 -2.91 -21.01 -6.61
CA THR A 307 -3.42 -21.09 -5.24
C THR A 307 -2.28 -21.28 -4.23
N ASN A 308 -1.32 -22.15 -4.57
CA ASN A 308 -0.12 -22.34 -3.75
C ASN A 308 0.71 -21.04 -3.63
N LEU A 309 0.88 -20.30 -4.72
CA LEU A 309 1.54 -18.99 -4.71
C LEU A 309 0.82 -17.97 -3.81
N TRP A 310 -0.51 -17.94 -3.85
CA TRP A 310 -1.28 -17.01 -3.01
C TRP A 310 -1.20 -17.39 -1.52
N ILE A 311 -1.17 -18.67 -1.20
CA ILE A 311 -0.92 -19.13 0.18
C ILE A 311 0.50 -18.74 0.62
N LYS A 312 1.50 -18.91 -0.23
CA LYS A 312 2.87 -18.41 0.06
C LYS A 312 2.89 -16.90 0.28
N THR A 313 2.13 -16.14 -0.50
CA THR A 313 2.06 -14.68 -0.38
C THR A 313 1.58 -14.23 1.00
N ILE A 314 0.65 -14.97 1.64
CA ILE A 314 0.18 -14.62 2.99
C ILE A 314 1.13 -15.07 4.11
N THR A 315 2.15 -15.86 3.81
CA THR A 315 3.17 -16.22 4.81
C THR A 315 4.15 -15.08 5.10
N ILE A 316 4.23 -14.09 4.22
CA ILE A 316 5.07 -12.91 4.42
C ILE A 316 4.47 -12.03 5.52
N ASN A 317 5.29 -11.61 6.47
CA ASN A 317 4.86 -10.78 7.58
C ASN A 317 5.93 -9.77 7.98
N LYS A 318 5.51 -8.66 8.59
CA LYS A 318 6.41 -7.61 9.11
C LYS A 318 5.81 -6.96 10.35
N VAL A 319 6.66 -6.64 11.31
CA VAL A 319 6.25 -5.96 12.53
C VAL A 319 6.15 -4.45 12.29
N ARG A 320 5.08 -3.84 12.77
CA ARG A 320 4.88 -2.40 12.85
C ARG A 320 4.64 -1.97 14.29
N SER A 321 4.94 -0.70 14.62
CA SER A 321 4.58 -0.16 15.93
C SER A 321 3.06 -0.15 16.12
N GLN A 322 2.58 -0.24 17.34
CA GLN A 322 1.15 -0.16 17.62
C GLN A 322 0.53 1.15 17.10
N ALA A 323 1.27 2.26 17.19
CA ALA A 323 0.83 3.53 16.64
C ALA A 323 0.61 3.46 15.12
N HIS A 324 1.48 2.74 14.38
CA HIS A 324 1.32 2.53 12.94
C HIS A 324 0.13 1.61 12.63
N THR A 325 -0.16 0.60 13.45
CA THR A 325 -1.29 -0.32 13.21
C THR A 325 -2.66 0.36 13.28
N PHE A 326 -2.78 1.50 13.94
CA PHE A 326 -4.01 2.31 13.88
C PHE A 326 -4.27 2.90 12.49
N SER A 327 -3.22 3.11 11.70
CA SER A 327 -3.31 3.61 10.33
C SER A 327 -3.15 2.53 9.26
N SER A 328 -2.77 1.31 9.64
CA SER A 328 -2.50 0.17 8.76
C SER A 328 -2.93 -1.13 9.46
N ALA A 329 -4.23 -1.23 9.76
CA ALA A 329 -4.81 -2.32 10.55
C ALA A 329 -4.88 -3.63 9.75
N GLY A 330 -4.65 -4.77 10.42
CA GLY A 330 -4.75 -6.11 9.84
C GLY A 330 -3.43 -6.66 9.30
N SER A 331 -2.30 -6.05 9.68
CA SER A 331 -0.93 -6.42 9.23
C SER A 331 -0.81 -6.58 7.70
N PRO A 332 -1.40 -5.70 6.89
CA PRO A 332 -1.38 -5.86 5.44
C PRO A 332 0.02 -5.58 4.88
N LEU A 333 0.41 -6.36 3.87
CA LEU A 333 1.62 -6.08 3.08
C LEU A 333 1.30 -5.53 1.70
N TYR A 334 0.03 -5.42 1.34
CA TYR A 334 -0.46 -4.79 0.12
C TYR A 334 0.22 -5.31 -1.16
N GLN A 335 0.41 -6.64 -1.25
CA GLN A 335 1.02 -7.28 -2.40
C GLN A 335 0.01 -7.35 -3.54
N ASN A 336 0.01 -6.36 -4.42
CA ASN A 336 -1.00 -6.25 -5.48
C ASN A 336 -0.69 -7.13 -6.69
N VAL A 337 -1.72 -7.76 -7.22
CA VAL A 337 -1.76 -8.42 -8.53
C VAL A 337 -2.72 -7.65 -9.41
N THR A 338 -2.26 -7.19 -10.57
CA THR A 338 -3.08 -6.46 -11.54
C THR A 338 -3.31 -7.32 -12.77
N ILE A 339 -4.56 -7.40 -13.22
CA ILE A 339 -4.97 -8.14 -14.43
C ILE A 339 -5.86 -7.30 -15.35
N GLY A 340 -5.95 -7.70 -16.62
CA GLY A 340 -6.77 -7.02 -17.62
C GLY A 340 -6.15 -5.71 -18.12
N GLY A 341 -7.00 -4.74 -18.43
CA GLY A 341 -6.60 -3.47 -18.99
C GLY A 341 -6.32 -3.54 -20.49
N GLN A 342 -5.49 -2.64 -20.97
CA GLN A 342 -5.11 -2.54 -22.36
C GLN A 342 -3.63 -2.90 -22.56
N THR A 343 -3.33 -3.43 -23.74
CA THR A 343 -1.96 -3.63 -24.21
C THR A 343 -1.38 -2.30 -24.72
N ARG A 344 -0.06 -2.26 -24.97
CA ARG A 344 0.61 -1.06 -25.55
C ARG A 344 0.06 -0.65 -26.92
N ASP A 345 -0.50 -1.61 -27.68
CA ASP A 345 -1.19 -1.37 -28.95
C ASP A 345 -2.70 -1.14 -28.78
N LYS A 346 -3.15 -0.80 -27.56
CA LYS A 346 -4.50 -0.33 -27.22
C LYS A 346 -5.61 -1.37 -27.42
N LYS A 347 -5.25 -2.66 -27.36
CA LYS A 347 -6.21 -3.77 -27.41
C LYS A 347 -6.56 -4.25 -26.02
N ASP A 348 -7.69 -4.95 -25.89
CA ASP A 348 -8.03 -5.65 -24.66
C ASP A 348 -6.92 -6.66 -24.31
N ALA A 349 -6.40 -6.53 -23.11
CA ALA A 349 -5.30 -7.35 -22.61
C ALA A 349 -5.80 -8.58 -21.81
N VAL A 350 -7.10 -8.74 -21.62
CA VAL A 350 -7.68 -9.93 -21.00
C VAL A 350 -7.31 -11.17 -21.80
N ASN A 351 -6.80 -12.18 -21.14
CA ASN A 351 -6.37 -13.44 -21.73
C ASN A 351 -6.83 -14.61 -20.84
N PRO A 352 -6.66 -15.88 -21.27
CA PRO A 352 -7.09 -17.04 -20.48
C PRO A 352 -6.54 -17.06 -19.05
N LEU A 353 -5.31 -16.58 -18.84
CA LEU A 353 -4.73 -16.52 -17.48
C LEU A 353 -5.46 -15.50 -16.61
N SER A 354 -6.02 -14.42 -17.15
CA SER A 354 -6.81 -13.46 -16.38
C SER A 354 -7.98 -14.14 -15.67
N TYR A 355 -8.67 -15.05 -16.36
CA TYR A 355 -9.75 -15.88 -15.77
C TYR A 355 -9.23 -16.88 -14.74
N LEU A 356 -8.08 -17.52 -14.99
CA LEU A 356 -7.50 -18.48 -14.05
C LEU A 356 -6.99 -17.79 -12.78
N VAL A 357 -6.50 -16.56 -12.88
CA VAL A 357 -6.14 -15.73 -11.71
C VAL A 357 -7.38 -15.42 -10.88
N LEU A 358 -8.48 -14.95 -11.50
CA LEU A 358 -9.76 -14.74 -10.80
C LEU A 358 -10.22 -16.00 -10.08
N LYS A 359 -10.23 -17.13 -10.76
CA LYS A 359 -10.62 -18.43 -10.21
C LYS A 359 -9.75 -18.83 -9.02
N SER A 360 -8.44 -18.72 -9.16
CA SER A 360 -7.48 -19.08 -8.09
C SER A 360 -7.61 -18.20 -6.85
N VAL A 361 -7.81 -16.91 -7.01
CA VAL A 361 -8.01 -15.95 -5.91
C VAL A 361 -9.34 -16.23 -5.20
N ALA A 362 -10.39 -16.48 -5.95
CA ALA A 362 -11.70 -16.88 -5.40
C ALA A 362 -11.63 -18.19 -4.59
N GLN A 363 -10.94 -19.20 -5.10
CA GLN A 363 -10.77 -20.51 -4.42
C GLN A 363 -9.91 -20.39 -3.16
N THR A 364 -8.84 -19.60 -3.22
CA THR A 364 -7.94 -19.41 -2.08
C THR A 364 -8.63 -18.64 -0.95
N HIS A 365 -9.48 -17.69 -1.31
CA HIS A 365 -10.25 -16.86 -0.39
C HIS A 365 -9.40 -16.32 0.78
N LEU A 366 -8.41 -15.53 0.44
CA LEU A 366 -7.46 -14.89 1.37
C LEU A 366 -7.46 -13.38 1.18
N PRO A 367 -7.05 -12.59 2.18
CA PRO A 367 -6.95 -11.13 2.03
C PRO A 367 -5.83 -10.68 1.07
N GLN A 368 -4.90 -11.59 0.73
CA GLN A 368 -3.83 -11.36 -0.24
C GLN A 368 -3.70 -12.56 -1.19
N PRO A 369 -3.27 -12.33 -2.44
CA PRO A 369 -2.82 -11.05 -2.98
C PRO A 369 -3.97 -10.05 -3.08
N ASN A 370 -3.65 -8.75 -3.04
CA ASN A 370 -4.62 -7.70 -3.31
C ASN A 370 -4.87 -7.67 -4.84
N LEU A 371 -6.07 -8.01 -5.28
CA LEU A 371 -6.39 -8.16 -6.70
C LEU A 371 -7.06 -6.91 -7.27
N THR A 372 -6.47 -6.37 -8.33
CA THR A 372 -7.01 -5.23 -9.09
C THR A 372 -7.24 -5.62 -10.54
N VAL A 373 -8.40 -5.25 -11.07
CA VAL A 373 -8.74 -5.36 -12.48
C VAL A 373 -8.64 -3.97 -13.10
N ARG A 374 -7.91 -3.84 -14.20
CA ARG A 374 -7.91 -2.63 -15.01
C ARG A 374 -9.11 -2.67 -15.97
N TYR A 375 -9.98 -1.68 -15.83
CA TYR A 375 -11.15 -1.48 -16.68
C TYR A 375 -10.80 -0.56 -17.87
N HIS A 376 -11.37 -0.84 -19.03
CA HIS A 376 -11.43 0.07 -20.17
C HIS A 376 -12.76 -0.11 -20.93
N ALA A 377 -13.14 0.84 -21.76
CA ALA A 377 -14.44 0.83 -22.44
C ALA A 377 -14.68 -0.41 -23.32
N GLY A 378 -13.62 -1.03 -23.83
CA GLY A 378 -13.65 -2.24 -24.66
C GLY A 378 -13.52 -3.56 -23.88
N LEU A 379 -13.56 -3.53 -22.56
CA LEU A 379 -13.43 -4.74 -21.74
C LEU A 379 -14.54 -5.76 -22.05
N ASP A 380 -14.17 -7.03 -22.26
CA ASP A 380 -15.13 -8.13 -22.54
C ASP A 380 -16.18 -8.20 -21.42
N ALA A 381 -17.45 -8.23 -21.82
CA ALA A 381 -18.58 -8.30 -20.90
C ALA A 381 -18.60 -9.60 -20.08
N ARG A 382 -18.09 -10.71 -20.63
CA ARG A 382 -17.98 -12.00 -19.91
C ARG A 382 -16.96 -11.90 -18.79
N PHE A 383 -15.81 -11.26 -19.07
CA PHE A 383 -14.79 -11.05 -18.04
C PHE A 383 -15.30 -10.14 -16.92
N MET A 384 -16.03 -9.09 -17.26
CA MET A 384 -16.66 -8.22 -16.27
C MET A 384 -17.67 -8.98 -15.41
N ASN A 385 -18.48 -9.86 -16.01
CA ASN A 385 -19.39 -10.72 -15.26
C ASN A 385 -18.65 -11.64 -14.28
N GLU A 386 -17.55 -12.27 -14.70
CA GLU A 386 -16.72 -13.10 -13.81
C GLU A 386 -16.13 -12.29 -12.65
N CYS A 387 -15.70 -11.07 -12.89
CA CYS A 387 -15.25 -10.17 -11.82
C CYS A 387 -16.34 -9.91 -10.78
N ILE A 388 -17.59 -9.71 -11.21
CA ILE A 388 -18.73 -9.51 -10.31
C ILE A 388 -19.06 -10.80 -9.54
N GLU A 389 -18.99 -11.97 -10.18
CA GLU A 389 -19.17 -13.25 -9.48
C GLU A 389 -18.14 -13.47 -8.36
N VAL A 390 -16.87 -13.09 -8.60
CA VAL A 390 -15.85 -13.14 -7.55
C VAL A 390 -16.12 -12.11 -6.45
N MET A 391 -16.51 -10.89 -6.81
CA MET A 391 -16.88 -9.83 -5.86
C MET A 391 -18.00 -10.26 -4.90
N LYS A 392 -19.00 -11.00 -5.41
CA LYS A 392 -20.13 -11.53 -4.61
C LYS A 392 -19.71 -12.47 -3.48
N LEU A 393 -18.52 -13.05 -3.55
CA LEU A 393 -17.98 -13.89 -2.47
C LEU A 393 -17.70 -13.11 -1.18
N GLY A 394 -17.69 -11.79 -1.24
CA GLY A 394 -17.72 -10.92 -0.07
C GLY A 394 -16.37 -10.64 0.58
N PHE A 395 -15.25 -10.96 -0.06
CA PHE A 395 -13.91 -10.69 0.50
C PHE A 395 -13.21 -9.43 -0.08
N GLY A 396 -13.98 -8.56 -0.71
CA GLY A 396 -13.55 -7.22 -1.12
C GLY A 396 -12.72 -7.15 -2.40
N MET A 397 -12.69 -8.20 -3.20
CA MET A 397 -11.91 -8.27 -4.45
C MET A 397 -12.74 -8.81 -5.62
N PRO A 398 -12.39 -8.42 -6.85
CA PRO A 398 -11.37 -7.46 -7.24
C PRO A 398 -11.79 -6.00 -7.00
N ALA A 399 -10.80 -5.10 -6.87
CA ALA A 399 -10.98 -3.67 -7.06
C ALA A 399 -10.86 -3.32 -8.54
N PHE A 400 -11.38 -2.16 -8.97
CA PHE A 400 -11.31 -1.72 -10.37
C PHE A 400 -10.58 -0.39 -10.48
N ASN A 401 -9.63 -0.31 -11.43
CA ASN A 401 -8.97 0.91 -11.87
C ASN A 401 -9.38 1.23 -13.31
N ASN A 402 -9.57 2.50 -13.62
CA ASN A 402 -10.06 2.96 -14.92
C ASN A 402 -8.93 3.45 -15.83
N ASP A 403 -8.62 2.68 -16.89
CA ASP A 403 -7.63 3.05 -17.90
C ASP A 403 -7.97 4.37 -18.59
N GLU A 404 -9.27 4.68 -18.76
CA GLU A 404 -9.74 5.86 -19.49
C GLU A 404 -9.34 7.19 -18.84
N ILE A 405 -9.01 7.20 -17.54
CA ILE A 405 -8.53 8.38 -16.83
C ILE A 405 -7.06 8.25 -16.41
N ILE A 406 -6.63 7.06 -15.98
CA ILE A 406 -5.28 6.86 -15.44
C ILE A 406 -4.22 7.01 -16.53
N ILE A 407 -4.45 6.43 -17.71
CA ILE A 407 -3.50 6.52 -18.83
C ILE A 407 -3.29 7.97 -19.28
N PRO A 408 -4.36 8.75 -19.60
CA PRO A 408 -4.20 10.16 -19.95
C PRO A 408 -3.56 10.99 -18.84
N SER A 409 -3.88 10.73 -17.58
CA SER A 409 -3.29 11.43 -16.42
C SER A 409 -1.78 11.21 -16.34
N PHE A 410 -1.31 9.98 -16.56
CA PHE A 410 0.13 9.70 -16.61
C PHE A 410 0.82 10.40 -17.78
N ILE A 411 0.23 10.36 -18.96
CA ILE A 411 0.78 11.04 -20.15
C ILE A 411 0.87 12.55 -19.89
N SER A 412 -0.13 13.15 -19.27
CA SER A 412 -0.13 14.59 -18.92
C SER A 412 0.99 14.99 -17.94
N LYS A 413 1.48 14.05 -17.14
CA LYS A 413 2.62 14.25 -16.23
C LYS A 413 3.98 13.93 -16.85
N GLY A 414 4.03 13.47 -18.10
CA GLY A 414 5.27 13.20 -18.83
C GLY A 414 5.67 11.73 -18.90
N VAL A 415 4.83 10.80 -18.45
CA VAL A 415 5.06 9.37 -18.69
C VAL A 415 4.86 9.09 -20.19
N LEU A 416 5.77 8.34 -20.81
CA LEU A 416 5.67 7.95 -22.20
C LEU A 416 4.39 7.14 -22.45
N GLU A 417 3.72 7.37 -23.57
CA GLU A 417 2.43 6.75 -23.87
C GLU A 417 2.49 5.22 -23.75
N GLU A 418 3.48 4.58 -24.35
CA GLU A 418 3.63 3.12 -24.31
C GLU A 418 3.77 2.58 -22.89
N ASP A 419 4.43 3.30 -22.01
CA ASP A 419 4.61 2.94 -20.62
C ASP A 419 3.36 3.24 -19.78
N ALA A 420 2.64 4.32 -20.10
CA ALA A 420 1.36 4.62 -19.46
C ALA A 420 0.34 3.49 -19.67
N TYR A 421 0.30 2.87 -20.85
CA TYR A 421 -0.52 1.68 -21.10
C TYR A 421 -0.08 0.44 -20.30
N ASP A 422 1.13 0.42 -19.79
CA ASP A 422 1.69 -0.70 -19.03
C ASP A 422 1.63 -0.50 -17.49
N TYR A 423 0.91 0.51 -16.99
CA TYR A 423 0.76 0.73 -15.56
C TYR A 423 0.11 -0.45 -14.84
N SER A 424 0.41 -0.59 -13.57
CA SER A 424 -0.31 -1.47 -12.64
C SER A 424 -0.70 -0.74 -11.38
N ALA A 425 -1.64 -1.31 -10.62
CA ALA A 425 -1.84 -0.92 -9.25
C ALA A 425 -0.66 -1.39 -8.40
N ILE A 426 -0.25 -0.56 -7.47
CA ILE A 426 0.83 -0.81 -6.53
C ILE A 426 0.27 -0.70 -5.12
N GLY A 427 0.35 -1.75 -4.36
CA GLY A 427 -0.18 -1.72 -3.00
C GLY A 427 -1.70 -1.67 -2.97
N CYS A 428 -2.27 -0.52 -2.65
CA CYS A 428 -3.71 -0.33 -2.50
C CYS A 428 -4.38 0.10 -3.82
N VAL A 429 -4.32 1.40 -4.10
CA VAL A 429 -4.92 2.05 -5.28
C VAL A 429 -3.91 2.89 -6.05
N GLU A 430 -2.72 2.99 -5.52
CA GLU A 430 -1.61 3.70 -6.14
C GLU A 430 -1.28 3.07 -7.48
N THR A 431 -0.73 3.86 -8.39
CA THR A 431 -0.41 3.42 -9.73
C THR A 431 1.02 3.79 -10.11
N ALA A 432 1.69 2.88 -10.79
CA ALA A 432 3.03 3.08 -11.32
C ALA A 432 3.29 2.14 -12.50
N VAL A 433 4.37 2.37 -13.24
CA VAL A 433 4.81 1.47 -14.32
C VAL A 433 5.75 0.41 -13.72
N PRO A 434 5.37 -0.87 -13.70
CA PRO A 434 6.20 -1.94 -13.14
C PRO A 434 7.60 -1.99 -13.74
N GLY A 435 8.60 -2.13 -12.88
CA GLY A 435 10.00 -2.25 -13.30
C GLY A 435 10.63 -0.98 -13.84
N LYS A 436 9.94 0.17 -13.84
CA LYS A 436 10.43 1.44 -14.37
C LYS A 436 10.30 2.62 -13.40
N TRP A 437 9.60 2.45 -12.30
CA TRP A 437 9.29 3.52 -11.34
C TRP A 437 10.25 3.53 -10.17
N GLY A 438 10.49 4.75 -9.62
CA GLY A 438 11.33 4.96 -8.45
C GLY A 438 10.80 4.30 -7.18
N TYR A 439 11.58 4.38 -6.12
CA TYR A 439 11.37 3.59 -4.88
C TYR A 439 10.05 3.93 -4.29
N ARG A 440 9.26 4.65 -4.26
CA ARG A 440 7.91 4.78 -3.76
C ARG A 440 7.09 5.75 -4.60
N CYS A 441 6.04 5.21 -5.18
CA CYS A 441 5.11 6.02 -5.96
C CYS A 441 4.16 6.84 -5.07
N THR A 442 4.08 6.51 -3.79
CA THR A 442 3.25 7.18 -2.79
C THR A 442 3.93 7.18 -1.42
N GLY A 443 3.24 7.65 -0.41
CA GLY A 443 3.70 7.54 0.96
C GLY A 443 4.42 8.80 1.48
N MET A 444 4.16 9.95 0.88
CA MET A 444 4.42 11.24 1.52
C MET A 444 3.59 11.37 2.81
N SER A 445 3.59 12.51 3.41
CA SER A 445 2.77 12.80 4.59
C SER A 445 1.28 12.62 4.34
N TYR A 446 0.57 12.25 5.40
CA TYR A 446 -0.88 12.36 5.44
C TYR A 446 -1.29 13.80 5.77
N MET A 447 -2.02 14.44 4.86
CA MET A 447 -2.64 15.74 5.12
C MET A 447 -4.06 15.52 5.62
N ASN A 448 -4.26 15.67 6.92
CA ASN A 448 -5.57 15.55 7.57
C ASN A 448 -6.36 16.86 7.38
N PHE A 449 -7.22 16.90 6.37
CA PHE A 449 -7.94 18.11 6.00
C PHE A 449 -8.86 18.66 7.12
N PRO A 450 -9.64 17.84 7.84
CA PRO A 450 -10.42 18.36 8.97
C PRO A 450 -9.55 19.00 10.07
N LYS A 451 -8.40 18.40 10.37
CA LYS A 451 -7.47 18.98 11.35
C LYS A 451 -6.84 20.27 10.84
N VAL A 452 -6.50 20.35 9.55
CA VAL A 452 -6.05 21.60 8.92
C VAL A 452 -7.13 22.69 9.02
N LEU A 453 -8.42 22.34 8.83
CA LEU A 453 -9.53 23.27 9.00
C LEU A 453 -9.61 23.79 10.44
N LEU A 454 -9.50 22.91 11.44
CA LEU A 454 -9.50 23.34 12.85
C LEU A 454 -8.30 24.25 13.18
N ILE A 455 -7.11 23.97 12.64
CA ILE A 455 -5.92 24.84 12.78
C ILE A 455 -6.19 26.20 12.12
N THR A 456 -6.80 26.20 10.93
CA THR A 456 -7.19 27.44 10.22
C THR A 456 -8.16 28.26 11.03
N MET A 457 -9.20 27.64 11.58
CA MET A 457 -10.22 28.29 12.41
C MET A 457 -9.64 28.84 13.72
N ASN A 458 -8.59 28.20 14.24
CA ASN A 458 -7.90 28.57 15.49
C ASN A 458 -6.63 29.41 15.26
N ASP A 459 -6.64 30.24 14.24
CA ASP A 459 -5.56 31.19 13.96
C ASP A 459 -4.17 30.55 13.82
N GLY A 460 -4.08 29.39 13.19
CA GLY A 460 -2.83 28.65 12.96
C GLY A 460 -2.32 27.82 14.14
N ILE A 461 -3.11 27.72 15.22
CA ILE A 461 -2.79 26.93 16.40
C ILE A 461 -3.57 25.61 16.36
N ASP A 462 -2.88 24.48 16.51
CA ASP A 462 -3.54 23.20 16.66
C ASP A 462 -4.30 23.13 18.00
N PRO A 463 -5.64 23.04 17.99
CA PRO A 463 -6.42 23.09 19.23
C PRO A 463 -6.20 21.87 20.12
N ALA A 464 -5.71 20.74 19.57
CA ALA A 464 -5.45 19.54 20.35
C ALA A 464 -4.15 19.62 21.16
N SER A 465 -3.08 20.17 20.58
CA SER A 465 -1.78 20.28 21.25
C SER A 465 -1.49 21.67 21.83
N GLY A 466 -2.25 22.71 21.43
CA GLY A 466 -1.98 24.10 21.78
C GLY A 466 -0.75 24.68 21.09
N LYS A 467 -0.11 23.96 20.17
CA LYS A 467 1.09 24.38 19.46
C LYS A 467 0.73 25.12 18.17
N ARG A 468 1.53 26.12 17.81
CA ARG A 468 1.37 26.85 16.54
C ARG A 468 1.93 26.03 15.38
N PHE A 469 1.08 25.76 14.37
CA PHE A 469 1.43 25.02 13.15
C PHE A 469 1.52 25.90 11.91
N ALA A 470 0.84 27.04 11.93
CA ALA A 470 0.83 27.98 10.81
C ALA A 470 0.90 29.43 11.32
N PRO A 471 1.29 30.39 10.46
CA PRO A 471 1.18 31.82 10.79
C PRO A 471 -0.25 32.23 11.15
N SER A 472 -0.38 33.36 11.82
CA SER A 472 -1.69 33.94 12.16
C SER A 472 -2.39 34.49 10.92
N PHE A 473 -3.61 34.05 10.67
CA PHE A 473 -4.48 34.54 9.58
C PHE A 473 -5.85 34.98 10.07
N GLY A 474 -6.02 35.13 11.37
CA GLY A 474 -7.24 35.51 12.06
C GLY A 474 -8.01 34.30 12.64
N HIS A 475 -8.64 34.52 13.78
CA HIS A 475 -9.43 33.50 14.45
C HIS A 475 -10.86 33.47 13.92
N PHE A 476 -11.41 32.28 13.69
CA PHE A 476 -12.77 32.07 13.16
C PHE A 476 -13.85 32.84 13.93
N LYS A 477 -13.72 32.95 15.25
CA LYS A 477 -14.66 33.74 16.11
C LYS A 477 -14.86 35.18 15.65
N ASP A 478 -13.84 35.75 14.99
CA ASP A 478 -13.81 37.17 14.59
C ASP A 478 -14.14 37.36 13.11
N MET A 479 -14.24 36.27 12.32
CA MET A 479 -14.51 36.33 10.88
C MET A 479 -15.94 36.80 10.61
N LYS A 480 -16.10 37.61 9.57
CA LYS A 480 -17.37 38.24 9.17
C LYS A 480 -17.96 37.62 7.90
N SER A 481 -17.19 36.85 7.16
CA SER A 481 -17.61 36.24 5.91
C SER A 481 -16.97 34.87 5.71
N PHE A 482 -17.58 34.07 4.85
CA PHE A 482 -17.01 32.79 4.43
C PHE A 482 -15.71 32.99 3.62
N ASP A 483 -15.59 34.07 2.85
CA ASP A 483 -14.40 34.42 2.07
C ASP A 483 -13.17 34.63 2.96
N GLU A 484 -13.34 35.18 4.18
CA GLU A 484 -12.26 35.29 5.15
C GLU A 484 -11.74 33.90 5.56
N LEU A 485 -12.64 32.94 5.80
CA LEU A 485 -12.26 31.56 6.11
C LEU A 485 -11.55 30.89 4.93
N GLN A 486 -12.07 31.07 3.70
CA GLN A 486 -11.45 30.52 2.50
C GLN A 486 -10.04 31.07 2.30
N THR A 487 -9.85 32.37 2.53
CA THR A 487 -8.53 33.02 2.46
C THR A 487 -7.56 32.48 3.51
N ALA A 488 -8.04 32.28 4.74
CA ALA A 488 -7.22 31.66 5.80
C ALA A 488 -6.89 30.19 5.50
N TRP A 489 -7.86 29.43 4.95
CA TRP A 489 -7.65 28.06 4.49
C TRP A 489 -6.56 27.97 3.41
N ASP A 490 -6.64 28.79 2.36
CA ASP A 490 -5.63 28.83 1.30
C ASP A 490 -4.22 29.01 1.87
N LYS A 491 -4.05 29.99 2.72
CA LYS A 491 -2.74 30.32 3.33
C LYS A 491 -2.24 29.23 4.27
N THR A 492 -3.11 28.68 5.11
CA THR A 492 -2.77 27.63 6.07
C THR A 492 -2.40 26.32 5.35
N LEU A 493 -3.21 25.91 4.37
CA LEU A 493 -2.97 24.67 3.63
C LEU A 493 -1.66 24.75 2.82
N ARG A 494 -1.40 25.87 2.14
CA ARG A 494 -0.13 26.07 1.42
C ARG A 494 1.08 26.03 2.36
N HIS A 495 0.97 26.66 3.53
CA HIS A 495 2.04 26.60 4.52
C HIS A 495 2.31 25.16 4.99
N LEU A 496 1.28 24.43 5.39
CA LEU A 496 1.41 23.06 5.89
C LEU A 496 1.89 22.10 4.80
N THR A 497 1.45 22.30 3.55
CA THR A 497 1.96 21.52 2.40
C THR A 497 3.46 21.72 2.23
N ARG A 498 3.94 22.97 2.30
CA ARG A 498 5.37 23.27 2.26
C ARG A 498 6.13 22.60 3.41
N MET A 499 5.62 22.64 4.63
CA MET A 499 6.25 21.98 5.79
C MET A 499 6.33 20.45 5.59
N SER A 500 5.28 19.83 5.05
CA SER A 500 5.29 18.42 4.75
C SER A 500 6.39 18.02 3.76
N VAL A 501 6.65 18.87 2.77
CA VAL A 501 7.74 18.65 1.78
C VAL A 501 9.12 18.70 2.45
N ILE A 502 9.33 19.59 3.41
CA ILE A 502 10.62 19.69 4.14
C ILE A 502 10.87 18.40 4.94
N VAL A 503 9.88 17.92 5.67
CA VAL A 503 9.97 16.65 6.39
C VAL A 503 10.28 15.51 5.43
N GLU A 504 9.53 15.45 4.34
CA GLU A 504 9.64 14.37 3.34
C GLU A 504 11.04 14.35 2.67
N ASN A 505 11.58 15.50 2.32
CA ASN A 505 12.93 15.57 1.76
C ASN A 505 13.99 15.01 2.72
N SER A 506 13.88 15.29 4.01
CA SER A 506 14.83 14.80 5.02
C SER A 506 14.78 13.27 5.14
N ILE A 507 13.57 12.70 5.12
CA ILE A 507 13.38 11.25 5.19
C ILE A 507 13.85 10.57 3.90
N ASP A 508 13.53 11.12 2.74
CA ASP A 508 13.94 10.58 1.44
C ASP A 508 15.46 10.53 1.27
N LEU A 509 16.15 11.60 1.68
CA LEU A 509 17.61 11.64 1.66
C LEU A 509 18.22 10.62 2.63
N SER A 510 17.57 10.37 3.76
CA SER A 510 18.03 9.33 4.69
C SER A 510 17.83 7.93 4.12
N LEU A 511 16.69 7.66 3.47
CA LEU A 511 16.43 6.39 2.78
C LEU A 511 17.48 6.10 1.70
N GLU A 512 17.83 7.12 0.90
CA GLU A 512 18.85 7.02 -0.13
C GLU A 512 20.22 6.64 0.46
N ARG A 513 20.62 7.30 1.53
CA ARG A 513 21.95 7.17 2.11
C ARG A 513 22.13 5.92 2.96
N GLU A 514 21.12 5.58 3.76
CA GLU A 514 21.26 4.56 4.80
C GLU A 514 20.82 3.17 4.37
N VAL A 515 19.80 3.06 3.53
CA VAL A 515 19.15 1.77 3.20
C VAL A 515 18.92 1.59 1.68
N PRO A 516 19.97 1.64 0.85
CA PRO A 516 19.83 1.27 -0.56
C PRO A 516 19.39 -0.19 -0.71
N ASP A 517 18.48 -0.47 -1.64
CA ASP A 517 17.98 -1.81 -1.95
C ASP A 517 18.61 -2.30 -3.27
N ILE A 518 19.50 -3.27 -3.19
CA ILE A 518 20.37 -3.65 -4.30
C ILE A 518 19.67 -4.59 -5.29
N LEU A 519 19.03 -5.64 -4.79
CA LEU A 519 18.27 -6.57 -5.66
C LEU A 519 17.13 -5.84 -6.36
N CYS A 520 16.39 -5.03 -5.62
CA CYS A 520 15.31 -4.21 -6.16
C CYS A 520 15.81 -3.27 -7.27
N SER A 521 16.97 -2.62 -7.05
CA SER A 521 17.61 -1.74 -8.02
C SER A 521 18.07 -2.47 -9.28
N ALA A 522 18.68 -3.65 -9.12
CA ALA A 522 19.13 -4.46 -10.26
C ALA A 522 17.94 -4.85 -11.18
N LEU A 523 16.77 -5.06 -10.61
CA LEU A 523 15.54 -5.48 -11.32
C LEU A 523 14.66 -4.31 -11.76
N THR A 524 15.12 -3.06 -11.60
CA THR A 524 14.43 -1.86 -12.07
C THR A 524 15.20 -1.23 -13.23
N ASP A 525 14.47 -0.94 -14.31
CA ASP A 525 15.06 -0.41 -15.55
C ASP A 525 15.80 0.92 -15.30
N ASP A 526 16.91 1.05 -16.01
CA ASP A 526 17.89 2.12 -16.02
C ASP A 526 18.85 2.16 -14.81
N CYS A 527 18.56 1.52 -13.68
CA CYS A 527 19.48 1.53 -12.54
C CYS A 527 20.88 1.02 -12.91
N ILE A 528 20.97 -0.12 -13.61
CA ILE A 528 22.25 -0.65 -14.09
C ILE A 528 22.87 0.29 -15.14
N GLY A 529 22.09 0.77 -16.10
CA GLY A 529 22.59 1.66 -17.15
C GLY A 529 23.12 3.00 -16.63
N ARG A 530 22.51 3.53 -15.58
CA ARG A 530 22.95 4.78 -14.93
C ARG A 530 24.02 4.57 -13.85
N GLY A 531 24.18 3.34 -13.39
CA GLY A 531 25.08 3.02 -12.27
C GLY A 531 24.63 3.62 -10.96
N LYS A 532 23.31 3.70 -10.74
CA LYS A 532 22.66 4.29 -9.58
C LYS A 532 21.62 3.36 -9.01
N HIS A 533 21.57 3.26 -7.69
CA HIS A 533 20.48 2.52 -7.06
C HIS A 533 19.15 3.28 -7.16
N LEU A 534 18.06 2.54 -6.95
CA LEU A 534 16.69 3.00 -7.14
C LEU A 534 16.36 4.31 -6.40
N LYS A 535 16.75 4.43 -5.13
CA LYS A 535 16.49 5.60 -4.29
C LYS A 535 17.34 6.81 -4.64
N GLU A 536 18.41 6.63 -5.40
CA GLU A 536 19.32 7.67 -5.87
C GLU A 536 18.90 8.29 -7.20
N GLY A 537 17.85 7.81 -7.82
CA GLY A 537 17.39 8.24 -9.14
C GLY A 537 17.89 7.33 -10.27
N GLY A 538 18.03 6.03 -10.01
CA GLY A 538 18.41 5.05 -11.02
C GLY A 538 17.26 4.64 -11.97
N ALA A 539 16.00 4.80 -11.56
CA ALA A 539 14.83 4.38 -12.33
C ALA A 539 14.52 5.30 -13.52
N VAL A 540 13.67 4.82 -14.45
CA VAL A 540 13.19 5.61 -15.60
C VAL A 540 12.30 6.76 -15.15
N TYR A 541 11.35 6.49 -14.26
CA TYR A 541 10.38 7.44 -13.71
C TYR A 541 10.55 7.62 -12.22
N ASP A 542 10.30 8.83 -11.73
CA ASP A 542 10.19 9.07 -10.30
C ASP A 542 9.13 10.14 -10.02
N TYR A 543 8.02 9.72 -9.44
CA TYR A 543 6.93 10.57 -8.98
C TYR A 543 6.49 10.06 -7.61
N ILE A 544 6.08 10.96 -6.74
CA ILE A 544 5.60 10.59 -5.41
C ILE A 544 4.32 11.35 -5.07
N SER A 545 3.34 10.67 -4.47
CA SER A 545 2.10 11.32 -4.03
C SER A 545 2.06 11.60 -2.53
N GLY A 546 1.54 12.78 -2.20
CA GLY A 546 1.04 13.10 -0.86
C GLY A 546 -0.37 12.55 -0.69
N LEU A 547 -0.72 12.16 0.52
CA LEU A 547 -2.00 11.53 0.84
C LEU A 547 -2.90 12.48 1.63
N GLN A 548 -4.20 12.53 1.27
CA GLN A 548 -5.20 13.34 1.97
C GLN A 548 -6.24 12.45 2.65
N VAL A 549 -6.66 12.85 3.84
CA VAL A 549 -7.62 12.13 4.68
C VAL A 549 -8.73 13.07 5.11
N GLY A 550 -9.98 12.57 5.17
CA GLY A 550 -11.14 13.33 5.64
C GLY A 550 -11.69 14.33 4.62
N ILE A 551 -11.61 14.01 3.34
CA ILE A 551 -12.10 14.87 2.24
C ILE A 551 -13.60 15.16 2.41
N ALA A 552 -14.41 14.12 2.66
CA ALA A 552 -15.85 14.29 2.88
C ALA A 552 -16.16 15.11 4.13
N ASN A 553 -15.41 14.92 5.22
CA ASN A 553 -15.56 15.72 6.43
C ASN A 553 -15.26 17.21 6.17
N LEU A 554 -14.25 17.51 5.35
CA LEU A 554 -13.96 18.87 4.93
C LEU A 554 -15.13 19.48 4.15
N SER A 555 -15.65 18.74 3.15
CA SER A 555 -16.80 19.18 2.35
C SER A 555 -18.01 19.53 3.22
N ASP A 556 -18.38 18.60 4.08
CA ASP A 556 -19.54 18.71 4.95
C ASP A 556 -19.36 19.85 5.96
N SER A 557 -18.15 20.04 6.48
CA SER A 557 -17.79 21.14 7.39
C SER A 557 -17.89 22.51 6.71
N LEU A 558 -17.32 22.65 5.51
CA LEU A 558 -17.37 23.92 4.76
C LEU A 558 -18.80 24.28 4.37
N ALA A 559 -19.59 23.29 3.92
CA ALA A 559 -21.00 23.50 3.58
C ALA A 559 -21.83 23.94 4.80
N ALA A 560 -21.61 23.32 5.95
CA ALA A 560 -22.31 23.69 7.19
C ALA A 560 -21.91 25.10 7.66
N ILE A 561 -20.63 25.43 7.66
CA ILE A 561 -20.17 26.79 8.05
C ILE A 561 -20.77 27.85 7.11
N LYS A 562 -20.60 27.65 5.79
CA LYS A 562 -21.08 28.61 4.79
C LYS A 562 -22.58 28.88 4.96
N LYS A 563 -23.39 27.80 4.99
CA LYS A 563 -24.84 27.90 5.04
C LYS A 563 -25.37 28.40 6.39
N LEU A 564 -25.02 27.71 7.48
CA LEU A 564 -25.64 27.94 8.78
C LEU A 564 -25.07 29.16 9.52
N VAL A 565 -23.78 29.48 9.30
CA VAL A 565 -23.15 30.62 9.97
C VAL A 565 -23.27 31.88 9.12
N PHE A 566 -22.77 31.85 7.87
CA PHE A 566 -22.60 33.10 7.09
C PHE A 566 -23.79 33.44 6.19
N GLU A 567 -24.52 32.49 5.64
CA GLU A 567 -25.68 32.76 4.78
C GLU A 567 -26.98 32.89 5.57
N GLU A 568 -27.32 31.94 6.43
CA GLU A 568 -28.59 31.93 7.18
C GLU A 568 -28.47 32.59 8.55
N GLY A 569 -27.27 32.76 9.10
CA GLY A 569 -27.07 33.39 10.41
C GLY A 569 -27.76 32.63 11.59
N ARG A 570 -27.94 31.32 11.44
CA ARG A 570 -28.55 30.48 12.49
C ARG A 570 -27.59 30.18 13.62
N LEU A 571 -26.31 30.26 13.34
CA LEU A 571 -25.21 30.12 14.30
C LEU A 571 -24.25 31.29 14.14
N THR A 572 -23.74 31.76 15.26
CA THR A 572 -22.61 32.69 15.23
C THR A 572 -21.30 31.92 15.15
N PRO A 573 -20.21 32.51 14.63
CA PRO A 573 -18.87 31.88 14.66
C PRO A 573 -18.46 31.49 16.08
N GLN A 574 -18.81 32.28 17.08
CA GLN A 574 -18.51 32.03 18.50
C GLN A 574 -19.28 30.82 19.04
N GLU A 575 -20.57 30.68 18.72
CA GLU A 575 -21.36 29.52 19.15
C GLU A 575 -20.82 28.21 18.54
N LEU A 576 -20.51 28.22 17.23
CA LEU A 576 -19.96 27.04 16.57
C LEU A 576 -18.61 26.66 17.17
N TRP A 577 -17.71 27.64 17.34
CA TRP A 577 -16.40 27.34 17.90
C TRP A 577 -16.50 26.79 19.33
N HIS A 578 -17.34 27.35 20.15
CA HIS A 578 -17.57 26.84 21.50
C HIS A 578 -18.11 25.39 21.49
N ALA A 579 -19.04 25.08 20.59
CA ALA A 579 -19.55 23.71 20.44
C ALA A 579 -18.45 22.71 20.04
N LEU A 580 -17.50 23.12 19.19
CA LEU A 580 -16.33 22.30 18.82
C LEU A 580 -15.37 22.10 20.00
N GLU A 581 -15.07 23.17 20.74
CA GLU A 581 -14.20 23.11 21.94
C GLU A 581 -14.73 22.19 23.02
N THR A 582 -16.06 22.08 23.15
CA THR A 582 -16.74 21.28 24.16
C THR A 582 -17.21 19.91 23.66
N ASP A 583 -16.82 19.52 22.44
CA ASP A 583 -17.29 18.27 21.79
C ASP A 583 -18.82 18.13 21.80
N TYR A 584 -19.50 19.24 21.52
CA TYR A 584 -20.98 19.33 21.51
C TYR A 584 -21.64 18.98 22.87
N GLU A 585 -20.99 19.27 23.99
CA GLU A 585 -21.57 19.06 25.31
C GLU A 585 -22.75 20.03 25.59
N GLY A 586 -23.67 19.58 26.44
CA GLY A 586 -24.83 20.35 26.83
C GLY A 586 -25.98 20.39 25.79
N GLU A 587 -27.12 20.94 26.18
CA GLU A 587 -28.31 20.99 25.33
C GLU A 587 -28.07 21.76 24.04
N ARG A 588 -27.50 22.98 24.16
CA ARG A 588 -27.18 23.80 22.98
C ARG A 588 -26.13 23.17 22.09
N GLY A 589 -25.09 22.52 22.66
CA GLY A 589 -24.10 21.79 21.90
C GLY A 589 -24.70 20.67 21.05
N LYS A 590 -25.62 19.91 21.62
CA LYS A 590 -26.36 18.84 20.91
C LYS A 590 -27.29 19.41 19.82
N GLU A 591 -27.98 20.50 20.09
CA GLU A 591 -28.78 21.18 19.09
C GLU A 591 -27.94 21.65 17.90
N ILE A 592 -26.78 22.24 18.14
CA ILE A 592 -25.83 22.65 17.09
C ILE A 592 -25.39 21.43 16.31
N GLN A 593 -24.99 20.34 16.98
CA GLN A 593 -24.60 19.10 16.32
C GLN A 593 -25.66 18.58 15.35
N GLU A 594 -26.92 18.52 15.79
CA GLU A 594 -28.03 18.09 14.94
C GLU A 594 -28.25 19.02 13.74
N MET A 595 -28.13 20.35 13.92
CA MET A 595 -28.20 21.30 12.81
C MET A 595 -27.08 21.06 11.78
N LEU A 596 -25.84 20.85 12.25
CA LEU A 596 -24.67 20.58 11.37
C LEU A 596 -24.87 19.29 10.57
N ILE A 597 -25.44 18.27 11.20
CA ILE A 597 -25.65 16.95 10.57
C ILE A 597 -26.82 17.03 9.55
N HIS A 598 -27.94 17.65 9.89
CA HIS A 598 -29.19 17.51 9.14
C HIS A 598 -29.57 18.70 8.27
N ASP A 599 -29.13 19.92 8.59
CA ASP A 599 -29.62 21.14 7.93
C ASP A 599 -28.64 21.70 6.88
N ALA A 600 -27.48 21.11 6.71
CA ALA A 600 -26.48 21.48 5.69
C ALA A 600 -26.35 20.41 4.61
N PRO A 601 -26.07 20.79 3.35
CA PRO A 601 -25.74 19.84 2.28
C PRO A 601 -24.56 18.95 2.63
N LYS A 602 -24.58 17.72 2.08
CA LYS A 602 -23.54 16.72 2.33
C LYS A 602 -22.94 16.20 1.03
N TYR A 603 -21.63 16.00 1.04
CA TYR A 603 -20.91 15.31 0.00
C TYR A 603 -21.39 13.86 -0.16
N GLY A 604 -21.47 13.39 -1.42
CA GLY A 604 -21.96 12.04 -1.73
C GLY A 604 -23.43 12.00 -2.16
N ASN A 605 -24.10 13.14 -2.27
CA ASN A 605 -25.53 13.25 -2.63
C ASN A 605 -25.78 13.95 -3.98
N ASP A 606 -24.72 14.15 -4.79
CA ASP A 606 -24.78 14.91 -6.04
C ASP A 606 -25.27 16.36 -5.84
N ASP A 607 -24.84 16.98 -4.75
CA ASP A 607 -25.19 18.36 -4.40
C ASP A 607 -24.01 19.27 -4.68
N ASP A 608 -24.12 20.10 -5.70
CA ASP A 608 -23.06 21.03 -6.12
C ASP A 608 -22.66 22.02 -5.03
N TYR A 609 -23.53 22.32 -4.08
CA TYR A 609 -23.20 23.22 -2.96
C TYR A 609 -22.04 22.65 -2.13
N ALA A 610 -22.13 21.40 -1.72
CA ALA A 610 -21.07 20.72 -0.96
C ALA A 610 -19.90 20.32 -1.88
N ASP A 611 -20.20 19.75 -3.04
CA ASP A 611 -19.21 19.16 -3.95
C ASP A 611 -18.25 20.24 -4.53
N SER A 612 -18.76 21.44 -4.86
CA SER A 612 -17.93 22.55 -5.35
C SER A 612 -16.99 23.08 -4.27
N LEU A 613 -17.44 23.20 -3.04
CA LEU A 613 -16.63 23.72 -1.94
C LEU A 613 -15.42 22.83 -1.65
N VAL A 614 -15.61 21.53 -1.64
CA VAL A 614 -14.47 20.61 -1.44
C VAL A 614 -13.55 20.58 -2.65
N ARG A 615 -14.10 20.69 -3.86
CA ARG A 615 -13.29 20.77 -5.08
C ARG A 615 -12.35 21.98 -5.02
N GLU A 616 -12.88 23.17 -4.73
CA GLU A 616 -12.11 24.40 -4.60
C GLU A 616 -11.06 24.31 -3.49
N ALA A 617 -11.44 23.78 -2.32
CA ALA A 617 -10.53 23.61 -1.20
C ALA A 617 -9.41 22.58 -1.49
N TYR A 618 -9.70 21.55 -2.25
CA TYR A 618 -8.74 20.51 -2.63
C TYR A 618 -7.76 20.98 -3.71
N ASP A 619 -8.25 21.74 -4.70
CA ASP A 619 -7.43 22.28 -5.79
C ASP A 619 -6.24 23.10 -5.25
N ILE A 620 -6.39 23.78 -4.11
CA ILE A 620 -5.29 24.49 -3.44
C ILE A 620 -4.14 23.55 -3.08
N TYR A 621 -4.45 22.35 -2.57
CA TYR A 621 -3.41 21.35 -2.29
C TYR A 621 -2.74 20.85 -3.56
N VAL A 622 -3.53 20.53 -4.57
CA VAL A 622 -3.02 20.07 -5.89
C VAL A 622 -2.06 21.08 -6.49
N ASP A 623 -2.48 22.34 -6.51
CA ASP A 623 -1.66 23.44 -7.03
C ASP A 623 -0.37 23.65 -6.23
N GLU A 624 -0.44 23.54 -4.91
CA GLU A 624 0.72 23.80 -4.05
C GLU A 624 1.74 22.67 -4.13
N ILE A 625 1.30 21.39 -4.02
CA ILE A 625 2.22 20.26 -4.00
C ILE A 625 2.98 20.10 -5.32
N ALA A 626 2.36 20.47 -6.44
CA ALA A 626 2.96 20.41 -7.76
C ALA A 626 4.17 21.36 -7.95
N LYS A 627 4.32 22.37 -7.09
CA LYS A 627 5.44 23.34 -7.15
C LYS A 627 6.75 22.73 -6.63
N TYR A 628 6.70 21.67 -5.88
CA TYR A 628 7.85 21.13 -5.16
C TYR A 628 8.42 19.90 -5.85
N PRO A 629 9.68 19.94 -6.33
CA PRO A 629 10.35 18.75 -6.83
C PRO A 629 10.62 17.76 -5.68
N ASN A 630 10.76 16.48 -6.03
CA ASN A 630 11.25 15.49 -5.08
C ASN A 630 12.79 15.42 -5.09
N THR A 631 13.37 14.58 -4.25
CA THR A 631 14.82 14.48 -4.08
C THR A 631 15.56 13.92 -5.31
N ARG A 632 14.88 13.35 -6.30
CA ARG A 632 15.45 12.81 -7.55
C ARG A 632 15.31 13.74 -8.74
N TYR A 633 14.68 14.91 -8.58
CA TYR A 633 14.54 15.89 -9.65
C TYR A 633 15.88 16.29 -10.24
N GLY A 634 16.00 16.25 -11.57
CA GLY A 634 17.24 16.59 -12.28
C GLY A 634 18.38 15.59 -12.14
N ARG A 635 18.14 14.43 -11.49
CA ARG A 635 19.18 13.40 -11.23
C ARG A 635 19.14 12.22 -12.20
N GLY A 636 18.22 12.22 -13.17
CA GLY A 636 18.11 11.21 -14.22
C GLY A 636 16.68 10.80 -14.55
N PRO A 637 15.79 10.47 -13.60
CA PRO A 637 14.43 10.06 -13.90
C PRO A 637 13.60 11.13 -14.60
N ILE A 638 12.67 10.69 -15.44
CA ILE A 638 11.56 11.52 -15.93
C ILE A 638 10.64 11.81 -14.74
N GLY A 639 10.21 13.05 -14.60
CA GLY A 639 9.37 13.51 -13.49
C GLY A 639 10.18 14.18 -12.39
N GLY A 640 10.43 13.49 -11.30
CA GLY A 640 11.04 14.09 -10.11
C GLY A 640 10.11 15.11 -9.46
N ILE A 641 8.79 14.96 -9.62
CA ILE A 641 7.77 15.88 -9.13
C ILE A 641 6.83 15.17 -8.14
N ARG A 642 5.96 15.96 -7.52
CA ARG A 642 4.97 15.52 -6.56
C ARG A 642 3.55 15.75 -7.10
N TYR A 643 2.62 14.89 -6.71
CA TYR A 643 1.20 15.05 -6.99
C TYR A 643 0.35 14.55 -5.80
N SER A 644 -0.95 14.52 -5.95
CA SER A 644 -1.90 14.10 -4.93
C SER A 644 -2.28 12.63 -5.05
N GLY A 645 -2.69 12.02 -3.93
CA GLY A 645 -3.31 10.71 -3.83
C GLY A 645 -4.27 10.67 -2.63
N THR A 646 -5.23 9.77 -2.63
CA THR A 646 -6.23 9.67 -1.56
C THR A 646 -6.27 8.31 -0.89
N SER A 647 -5.22 7.51 -1.03
CA SER A 647 -5.13 6.20 -0.36
C SER A 647 -4.99 6.40 1.14
N SER A 648 -6.06 6.19 1.89
CA SER A 648 -6.08 6.41 3.33
C SER A 648 -5.61 5.20 4.13
N ILE A 649 -5.60 3.99 3.54
CA ILE A 649 -5.50 2.75 4.31
C ILE A 649 -6.50 2.79 5.47
N SER A 650 -6.16 2.44 6.73
CA SER A 650 -7.00 2.73 7.90
C SER A 650 -6.58 4.02 8.64
N ALA A 651 -5.83 4.91 7.98
CA ALA A 651 -5.34 6.15 8.59
C ALA A 651 -6.50 7.10 8.99
N ASN A 652 -7.66 7.00 8.33
CA ASN A 652 -8.87 7.70 8.74
C ASN A 652 -9.24 7.40 10.20
N VAL A 653 -9.04 6.19 10.69
CA VAL A 653 -9.25 5.80 12.10
C VAL A 653 -8.17 6.42 12.98
N GLY A 654 -6.90 6.23 12.64
CA GLY A 654 -5.77 6.77 13.42
C GLY A 654 -5.75 8.31 13.45
N GLN A 655 -5.96 8.95 12.32
CA GLN A 655 -6.01 10.42 12.21
C GLN A 655 -7.25 11.00 12.90
N GLY A 656 -8.40 10.33 12.82
CA GLY A 656 -9.62 10.73 13.52
C GLY A 656 -9.44 10.73 15.04
N ARG A 657 -8.70 9.76 15.59
CA ARG A 657 -8.37 9.69 17.02
C ARG A 657 -7.64 10.95 17.51
N GLY A 658 -6.78 11.54 16.68
CA GLY A 658 -6.04 12.78 16.97
C GLY A 658 -6.74 14.07 16.54
N THR A 659 -8.00 14.01 16.12
CA THR A 659 -8.76 15.16 15.62
C THR A 659 -9.95 15.47 16.54
N LEU A 660 -10.04 16.72 17.02
CA LEU A 660 -11.14 17.19 17.85
C LEU A 660 -12.45 17.25 17.04
N ALA A 661 -13.55 17.62 17.70
CA ALA A 661 -14.85 17.78 17.03
C ALA A 661 -14.74 18.68 15.78
N THR A 662 -15.47 18.33 14.73
CA THR A 662 -15.40 19.02 13.43
C THR A 662 -16.75 19.59 13.01
N PRO A 663 -16.79 20.69 12.22
CA PRO A 663 -18.02 21.42 11.89
C PRO A 663 -19.08 20.65 11.07
N ASP A 664 -18.78 19.41 10.67
CA ASP A 664 -19.74 18.49 10.06
C ASP A 664 -20.61 17.74 11.08
N GLY A 665 -20.41 18.00 12.38
CA GLY A 665 -21.10 17.33 13.48
C GLY A 665 -20.38 16.09 14.04
N ARG A 666 -19.16 15.77 13.56
CA ARG A 666 -18.37 14.65 14.03
C ARG A 666 -17.79 14.90 15.43
N ASN A 667 -17.94 13.96 16.35
CA ASN A 667 -17.34 14.02 17.68
C ASN A 667 -15.82 13.84 17.65
N ALA A 668 -15.13 14.40 18.62
CA ALA A 668 -13.70 14.25 18.84
C ALA A 668 -13.30 12.77 18.94
N GLY A 669 -12.17 12.40 18.36
CA GLY A 669 -11.60 11.06 18.46
C GLY A 669 -12.26 9.97 17.62
N THR A 670 -13.38 10.26 16.94
CA THR A 670 -14.03 9.29 16.04
C THR A 670 -13.37 9.24 14.66
N PRO A 671 -13.50 8.14 13.90
CA PRO A 671 -12.90 8.04 12.56
C PRO A 671 -13.33 9.16 11.62
N LEU A 672 -12.42 9.54 10.73
CA LEU A 672 -12.70 10.39 9.56
C LEU A 672 -13.22 9.53 8.41
N ALA A 673 -13.72 10.15 7.35
CA ALA A 673 -14.06 9.46 6.11
C ALA A 673 -12.77 8.97 5.40
N GLU A 674 -12.83 7.77 4.85
CA GLU A 674 -11.70 7.17 4.15
C GLU A 674 -11.67 7.58 2.67
N GLY A 675 -10.46 7.82 2.14
CA GLY A 675 -10.26 8.18 0.73
C GLY A 675 -11.13 9.34 0.28
N CYS A 676 -11.86 9.15 -0.81
CA CYS A 676 -12.88 10.07 -1.29
C CYS A 676 -14.32 9.57 -1.05
N SER A 677 -14.49 8.58 -0.20
CA SER A 677 -15.81 8.09 0.20
C SER A 677 -16.56 9.13 1.04
N PRO A 678 -17.89 9.17 0.98
CA PRO A 678 -18.69 10.04 1.85
C PRO A 678 -18.50 9.77 3.34
N SER A 679 -18.82 10.74 4.17
CA SER A 679 -18.94 10.53 5.62
C SER A 679 -20.01 9.49 5.93
N HIS A 680 -19.81 8.69 6.98
CA HIS A 680 -20.69 7.57 7.32
C HIS A 680 -22.16 8.03 7.46
N ASN A 681 -23.05 7.35 6.75
CA ASN A 681 -24.50 7.59 6.73
C ASN A 681 -24.93 8.99 6.22
N MET A 682 -24.03 9.76 5.60
CA MET A 682 -24.37 11.06 5.02
C MET A 682 -24.79 10.97 3.54
N ASP A 683 -24.45 9.91 2.84
CA ASP A 683 -24.78 9.62 1.44
C ASP A 683 -26.14 8.93 1.32
N GLN A 684 -27.20 9.73 1.38
CA GLN A 684 -28.59 9.22 1.48
C GLN A 684 -29.33 9.10 0.14
N HIS A 685 -28.76 9.62 -0.94
CA HIS A 685 -29.39 9.60 -2.28
C HIS A 685 -28.94 8.40 -3.15
N GLY A 686 -28.34 7.38 -2.54
CA GLY A 686 -27.96 6.13 -3.18
C GLY A 686 -26.62 6.16 -3.91
N PRO A 687 -26.16 5.01 -4.42
CA PRO A 687 -24.80 4.83 -4.93
C PRO A 687 -24.50 5.69 -6.17
N THR A 688 -25.47 5.95 -7.03
CA THR A 688 -25.29 6.80 -8.23
C THR A 688 -24.91 8.22 -7.85
N SER A 689 -25.55 8.79 -6.81
CA SER A 689 -25.24 10.14 -6.34
C SER A 689 -23.84 10.23 -5.72
N VAL A 690 -23.39 9.17 -5.02
CA VAL A 690 -22.01 9.06 -4.53
C VAL A 690 -21.02 9.13 -5.70
N LEU A 691 -21.23 8.33 -6.74
CA LEU A 691 -20.34 8.29 -7.91
C LEU A 691 -20.25 9.66 -8.61
N LYS A 692 -21.36 10.39 -8.70
CA LYS A 692 -21.38 11.73 -9.28
C LYS A 692 -20.62 12.74 -8.41
N SER A 693 -20.81 12.74 -7.09
CA SER A 693 -20.05 13.62 -6.19
C SER A 693 -18.53 13.37 -6.26
N VAL A 694 -18.13 12.10 -6.20
CA VAL A 694 -16.70 11.71 -6.31
C VAL A 694 -16.09 12.18 -7.63
N SER A 695 -16.85 12.08 -8.71
CA SER A 695 -16.37 12.46 -10.06
C SER A 695 -16.17 13.97 -10.23
N LYS A 696 -16.68 14.80 -9.31
CA LYS A 696 -16.46 16.26 -9.31
C LYS A 696 -15.12 16.66 -8.66
N LEU A 697 -14.46 15.75 -7.94
CA LEU A 697 -13.10 15.97 -7.46
C LEU A 697 -12.10 16.06 -8.65
N PRO A 698 -10.91 16.65 -8.48
CA PRO A 698 -9.89 16.73 -9.52
C PRO A 698 -9.20 15.37 -9.76
N THR A 699 -9.97 14.34 -10.13
CA THR A 699 -9.49 12.95 -10.22
C THR A 699 -8.41 12.74 -11.26
N ASP A 700 -8.36 13.56 -12.31
CA ASP A 700 -7.31 13.61 -13.32
C ASP A 700 -5.98 14.18 -12.80
N GLU A 701 -6.01 14.98 -11.75
CA GLU A 701 -4.84 15.54 -11.06
C GLU A 701 -4.42 14.72 -9.83
N ILE A 702 -5.29 13.87 -9.32
CA ILE A 702 -4.99 12.95 -8.21
C ILE A 702 -4.39 11.65 -8.77
N VAL A 703 -3.24 11.78 -9.43
CA VAL A 703 -2.60 10.69 -10.19
C VAL A 703 -2.08 9.57 -9.29
N GLY A 704 -1.83 9.87 -8.03
CA GLY A 704 -1.35 8.90 -7.02
C GLY A 704 -2.40 7.89 -6.56
N GLY A 705 -3.62 7.94 -7.11
CA GLY A 705 -4.71 7.01 -6.78
C GLY A 705 -5.87 7.67 -6.03
N VAL A 706 -7.08 7.40 -6.51
CA VAL A 706 -8.32 7.91 -5.92
C VAL A 706 -9.10 6.75 -5.33
N LEU A 707 -9.12 6.65 -4.01
CA LEU A 707 -9.77 5.53 -3.31
C LEU A 707 -11.25 5.81 -3.06
N LEU A 708 -12.10 4.94 -3.60
CA LEU A 708 -13.53 4.94 -3.32
C LEU A 708 -13.99 3.57 -2.83
N ASN A 709 -14.58 3.53 -1.62
CA ASN A 709 -15.26 2.36 -1.07
C ASN A 709 -16.77 2.49 -1.24
N GLN A 710 -17.41 1.36 -1.56
CA GLN A 710 -18.85 1.19 -1.39
C GLN A 710 -19.14 -0.11 -0.64
N LYS A 711 -20.18 -0.11 0.19
CA LYS A 711 -20.70 -1.30 0.86
C LYS A 711 -22.09 -1.59 0.34
N VAL A 712 -22.30 -2.82 -0.13
CA VAL A 712 -23.61 -3.26 -0.63
C VAL A 712 -24.05 -4.52 0.11
N ASN A 713 -25.37 -4.60 0.33
CA ASN A 713 -25.96 -5.77 0.95
C ASN A 713 -25.84 -6.97 -0.02
N PRO A 714 -25.41 -8.17 0.45
CA PRO A 714 -25.30 -9.36 -0.39
C PRO A 714 -26.57 -9.72 -1.14
N GLN A 715 -27.74 -9.49 -0.55
CA GLN A 715 -29.02 -9.76 -1.19
C GLN A 715 -29.28 -8.89 -2.42
N THR A 716 -28.69 -7.72 -2.48
CA THR A 716 -28.75 -6.80 -3.62
C THR A 716 -28.12 -7.39 -4.89
N LEU A 717 -27.20 -8.33 -4.77
CA LEU A 717 -26.53 -8.99 -5.90
C LEU A 717 -27.00 -10.43 -6.12
N ALA A 718 -28.09 -10.83 -5.49
CA ALA A 718 -28.58 -12.22 -5.56
C ALA A 718 -29.18 -12.59 -6.92
N LYS A 719 -29.75 -11.60 -7.62
CA LYS A 719 -30.42 -11.79 -8.92
C LYS A 719 -29.51 -11.36 -10.07
N GLU A 720 -29.67 -11.99 -11.23
CA GLU A 720 -28.95 -11.65 -12.46
C GLU A 720 -29.22 -10.18 -12.89
N GLU A 721 -30.45 -9.73 -12.77
CA GLU A 721 -30.82 -8.34 -13.08
C GLU A 721 -30.03 -7.31 -12.25
N ASP A 722 -29.76 -7.61 -11.00
CA ASP A 722 -29.05 -6.71 -10.10
C ASP A 722 -27.55 -6.67 -10.43
N LYS A 723 -26.97 -7.80 -10.84
CA LYS A 723 -25.61 -7.82 -11.40
C LYS A 723 -25.49 -6.94 -12.64
N LEU A 724 -26.47 -7.03 -13.54
CA LEU A 724 -26.50 -6.20 -14.74
C LEU A 724 -26.63 -4.70 -14.40
N LYS A 725 -27.39 -4.34 -13.38
CA LYS A 725 -27.46 -2.96 -12.87
C LYS A 725 -26.09 -2.50 -12.35
N LEU A 726 -25.41 -3.33 -11.57
CA LEU A 726 -24.06 -3.00 -11.07
C LEU A 726 -23.06 -2.82 -12.21
N ILE A 727 -23.08 -3.70 -13.21
CA ILE A 727 -22.22 -3.57 -14.40
C ILE A 727 -22.52 -2.26 -15.15
N ALA A 728 -23.80 -1.92 -15.33
CA ALA A 728 -24.21 -0.68 -15.99
C ALA A 728 -23.79 0.57 -15.18
N LEU A 729 -23.89 0.49 -13.84
CA LEU A 729 -23.43 1.54 -12.93
C LEU A 729 -21.92 1.76 -13.05
N LEU A 730 -21.14 0.69 -13.01
CA LEU A 730 -19.68 0.74 -13.17
C LEU A 730 -19.27 1.29 -14.53
N ARG A 731 -19.90 0.85 -15.61
CA ARG A 731 -19.65 1.38 -16.95
C ARG A 731 -19.99 2.88 -17.06
N THR A 732 -21.05 3.32 -16.44
CA THR A 732 -21.42 4.74 -16.40
C THR A 732 -20.40 5.54 -15.62
N PHE A 733 -20.00 5.04 -14.44
CA PHE A 733 -18.99 5.68 -13.61
C PHE A 733 -17.66 5.85 -14.36
N PHE A 734 -17.18 4.80 -15.01
CA PHE A 734 -15.90 4.84 -15.70
C PHE A 734 -15.96 5.58 -17.04
N ASN A 735 -16.94 5.30 -17.88
CA ASN A 735 -16.95 5.84 -19.27
C ASN A 735 -17.50 7.26 -19.36
N ARG A 736 -18.43 7.65 -18.46
CA ARG A 736 -19.12 8.94 -18.55
C ARG A 736 -18.73 9.92 -17.45
N LEU A 737 -18.54 9.41 -16.24
CA LEU A 737 -18.20 10.23 -15.08
C LEU A 737 -16.67 10.30 -14.85
N HIS A 738 -15.90 9.54 -15.61
CA HIS A 738 -14.43 9.49 -15.52
C HIS A 738 -13.93 9.15 -14.12
N GLY A 739 -14.65 8.26 -13.42
CA GLY A 739 -14.22 7.74 -12.12
C GLY A 739 -12.88 7.03 -12.24
N TYR A 740 -12.05 7.16 -11.21
CA TYR A 740 -10.70 6.63 -11.20
C TYR A 740 -10.64 5.18 -10.75
N HIS A 741 -11.26 4.89 -9.59
CA HIS A 741 -11.19 3.60 -8.90
C HIS A 741 -12.45 3.36 -8.08
N ILE A 742 -12.80 2.10 -7.91
CA ILE A 742 -13.86 1.68 -6.99
C ILE A 742 -13.61 0.29 -6.46
N GLN A 743 -14.00 0.05 -5.23
CA GLN A 743 -13.98 -1.25 -4.58
C GLN A 743 -15.22 -1.45 -3.69
N TYR A 744 -15.58 -2.71 -3.46
CA TYR A 744 -16.82 -3.05 -2.78
C TYR A 744 -16.61 -3.95 -1.56
N ASN A 745 -17.33 -3.65 -0.47
CA ASN A 745 -17.66 -4.60 0.58
C ASN A 745 -19.04 -5.19 0.27
N VAL A 746 -19.12 -6.48 -0.01
CA VAL A 746 -20.39 -7.19 -0.17
C VAL A 746 -20.66 -7.97 1.11
N VAL A 747 -21.13 -7.24 2.12
CA VAL A 747 -21.37 -7.75 3.47
C VAL A 747 -22.48 -6.93 4.15
N SER A 748 -23.33 -7.58 4.92
CA SER A 748 -24.37 -6.87 5.67
C SER A 748 -23.84 -6.35 7.01
N ARG A 749 -24.41 -5.24 7.47
CA ARG A 749 -24.14 -4.71 8.81
C ARG A 749 -24.44 -5.73 9.91
N GLU A 750 -25.49 -6.54 9.74
CA GLU A 750 -25.87 -7.60 10.68
C GLU A 750 -24.75 -8.64 10.83
N THR A 751 -24.20 -9.10 9.70
CA THR A 751 -23.08 -10.05 9.70
C THR A 751 -21.85 -9.48 10.42
N LEU A 752 -21.51 -8.21 10.18
CA LEU A 752 -20.39 -7.54 10.86
C LEU A 752 -20.61 -7.40 12.36
N LEU A 753 -21.83 -7.05 12.79
CA LEU A 753 -22.18 -6.96 14.20
C LEU A 753 -22.18 -8.33 14.89
N ASP A 754 -22.62 -9.39 14.19
CA ASP A 754 -22.54 -10.76 14.71
C ASP A 754 -21.09 -11.24 14.81
N ALA A 755 -20.28 -10.96 13.80
CA ALA A 755 -18.85 -11.29 13.81
C ALA A 755 -18.08 -10.59 14.94
N GLN A 756 -18.47 -9.36 15.27
CA GLN A 756 -17.89 -8.62 16.39
C GLN A 756 -18.25 -9.20 17.75
N LYS A 757 -19.44 -9.79 17.88
CA LYS A 757 -19.94 -10.45 19.10
C LYS A 757 -19.48 -11.89 19.22
N HIS A 758 -19.37 -12.59 18.10
CA HIS A 758 -19.09 -14.02 17.98
C HIS A 758 -17.96 -14.31 17.00
N PRO A 759 -16.73 -13.79 17.26
CA PRO A 759 -15.61 -13.91 16.33
C PRO A 759 -15.24 -15.35 15.99
N GLU A 760 -15.50 -16.29 16.91
CA GLU A 760 -15.26 -17.71 16.68
C GLU A 760 -16.14 -18.34 15.60
N LYS A 761 -17.29 -17.75 15.27
CA LYS A 761 -18.19 -18.19 14.20
C LYS A 761 -17.82 -17.62 12.82
N HIS A 762 -17.02 -16.56 12.81
CA HIS A 762 -16.69 -15.76 11.61
C HIS A 762 -15.17 -15.68 11.38
N ARG A 763 -14.44 -16.78 11.62
CA ARG A 763 -12.97 -16.79 11.53
C ARG A 763 -12.45 -16.44 10.13
N ASP A 764 -13.22 -16.81 9.10
CA ASP A 764 -12.86 -16.61 7.69
C ASP A 764 -13.50 -15.35 7.07
N LEU A 765 -14.19 -14.53 7.88
CA LEU A 765 -14.77 -13.30 7.39
C LEU A 765 -13.67 -12.31 7.00
N ILE A 766 -13.60 -11.99 5.72
CA ILE A 766 -12.70 -11.00 5.17
C ILE A 766 -13.51 -9.76 4.78
N VAL A 767 -12.97 -8.58 5.06
CA VAL A 767 -13.58 -7.30 4.71
C VAL A 767 -12.61 -6.43 3.94
N ARG A 768 -13.15 -5.55 3.10
CA ARG A 768 -12.38 -4.49 2.46
C ARG A 768 -12.22 -3.32 3.42
N VAL A 769 -11.00 -3.01 3.80
CA VAL A 769 -10.71 -1.90 4.71
C VAL A 769 -10.67 -0.59 3.91
N ALA A 770 -9.58 -0.32 3.23
CA ALA A 770 -9.44 0.80 2.31
C ALA A 770 -8.21 0.55 1.40
N GLY A 771 -8.47 0.09 0.18
CA GLY A 771 -7.44 -0.30 -0.77
C GLY A 771 -6.87 -1.71 -0.56
N TYR A 772 -7.27 -2.41 0.49
CA TYR A 772 -6.84 -3.78 0.82
C TYR A 772 -7.92 -4.51 1.62
N SER A 773 -7.81 -5.82 1.66
CA SER A 773 -8.68 -6.69 2.46
C SER A 773 -7.94 -7.24 3.68
N ALA A 774 -8.67 -7.52 4.76
CA ALA A 774 -8.15 -8.13 5.98
C ALA A 774 -9.21 -9.06 6.59
N PHE A 775 -8.77 -10.03 7.40
CA PHE A 775 -9.70 -10.74 8.26
C PHE A 775 -10.31 -9.79 9.30
N PHE A 776 -11.63 -9.80 9.40
CA PHE A 776 -12.35 -8.87 10.28
C PHE A 776 -11.91 -8.99 11.75
N ASN A 777 -11.65 -10.22 12.19
CA ASN A 777 -11.33 -10.52 13.59
C ASN A 777 -9.91 -10.11 14.02
N VAL A 778 -9.01 -9.78 13.07
CA VAL A 778 -7.65 -9.31 13.42
C VAL A 778 -7.59 -7.78 13.54
N LEU A 779 -8.66 -7.09 13.10
CA LEU A 779 -8.76 -5.64 13.16
C LEU A 779 -9.03 -5.16 14.57
N SER A 780 -8.50 -3.98 14.93
CA SER A 780 -8.86 -3.30 16.17
C SER A 780 -10.35 -3.00 16.24
N ARG A 781 -10.88 -2.88 17.44
CA ARG A 781 -12.29 -2.53 17.64
C ARG A 781 -12.69 -1.24 16.90
N ALA A 782 -11.86 -0.21 16.94
CA ALA A 782 -12.12 1.05 16.27
C ALA A 782 -12.21 0.91 14.74
N THR A 783 -11.37 0.06 14.12
CA THR A 783 -11.43 -0.21 12.69
C THR A 783 -12.66 -1.06 12.33
N GLN A 784 -13.03 -2.02 13.16
CA GLN A 784 -14.28 -2.78 12.97
C GLN A 784 -15.50 -1.85 13.01
N ASP A 785 -15.56 -0.95 13.99
CA ASP A 785 -16.66 0.01 14.14
C ASP A 785 -16.73 0.98 12.95
N ASP A 786 -15.58 1.41 12.41
CA ASP A 786 -15.51 2.20 11.18
C ASP A 786 -16.17 1.48 9.99
N ILE A 787 -15.81 0.21 9.76
CA ILE A 787 -16.37 -0.58 8.65
C ILE A 787 -17.87 -0.84 8.84
N ILE A 788 -18.31 -1.11 10.06
CA ILE A 788 -19.72 -1.28 10.39
C ILE A 788 -20.51 0.02 10.14
N GLY A 789 -19.91 1.16 10.46
CA GLY A 789 -20.51 2.48 10.33
C GLY A 789 -20.70 2.97 8.89
N ARG A 790 -19.97 2.41 7.90
CA ARG A 790 -20.09 2.81 6.49
C ARG A 790 -21.48 2.56 5.95
N THR A 791 -21.98 3.46 5.08
CA THR A 791 -23.31 3.34 4.47
C THR A 791 -23.45 2.05 3.68
N GLU A 792 -24.53 1.32 3.93
CA GLU A 792 -24.89 0.11 3.19
C GLU A 792 -25.90 0.45 2.11
N HIS A 793 -25.50 0.28 0.85
CA HIS A 793 -26.34 0.60 -0.30
C HIS A 793 -27.14 -0.59 -0.81
N THR A 794 -28.27 -0.29 -1.44
CA THR A 794 -29.05 -1.20 -2.31
C THR A 794 -29.03 -0.66 -3.74
N LEU A 795 -29.04 -1.56 -4.75
CA LEU A 795 -29.03 -1.21 -6.17
C LEU A 795 -30.43 -1.16 -6.81
#